data_d0c9d8395553a60fdfa7916e639332b8
#
_entry.id   d0c9d8395553a60fdfa7916e639332b8
#
_cell.length_a   1.000
_cell.length_b   1.000
_cell.length_c   1.000
_cell.angle_alpha   90.00
_cell.angle_beta   90.00
_cell.angle_gamma   90.00
#
_symmetry.space_group_name_H-M   'P 1'
#
loop_
_entity.id
_entity.type
_entity.pdbx_description
1 polymer ?
#
loop_
_entity_poly.entity_id
_entity_poly.type
_entity_poly.pdbx_seq_one_letter_code
_entity_poly.pdbx_strand_id
1 'polypeptide(L)'
;MTHKLVTSAPAQVRAVSGRPETAATLMEVWQGLSAAVVDTIADDWYATEQKYSAGRQEHYFSAEFLMGRALLNNLSNLGMIDEAREAVGSFGVSLSDVLEQEPDAALGNGGLGRLAACFLDSCATLDLPVNGFGILYRYGLFKQLFEDGFQTEHPDPWMEEGYPFVIRHEEAQRLVHYQDMTVRAIPYDMPITGYGTKNVGTLRLWKAEPLEEFDYDAFNSQRFTEAIVERERTSDISRVLYPNDATYEGKVLRVRQQYFFCSASLQQIVENYVSHHGEDLTGFADYNAIQLNDTHPVLAIPELMRILLDEHHLGWEEAWEVVTKTFAYTNHTVLAEALETWEISIFDRLFPRITEIVREIDRRFRVEMAERGLDQGTINYMAPVSGDKVRMAWIACYASYSINGVAALHTEIIKRETLGEWHAIWPERFNNKTNGVTPRRWLRQCNPRLSALLDEVTGSDTWVKDLSVLAEHTDSVDESIYDRLAEIKHANKVDFAAWIAQREGIEIDPEAIFDVQIKRLHEYKRQLLNAIYILDLYFRMKQDPSLQVPKRVFIFGAKAAPGYIRAKAIIKLINAIADLVNNDPVVSKTIKVVFVHNYNVSPAEHIIPAADVSEQISMAGKEASGTSNMKFMMNGALTLGTLDGANVEILEAVGDDNAYIFGATEDELPALRESYDPVWHYENIPGLKRVLDAFTDGTLDDNGSGWFADLRRSLLEASYEPADVYYVLGDFASYRETKDAMAADYADARAWQRKAWVNITRSGRFSSDRTISDYAREVWKIDPEPIA
;
A
#
# COMPACT_ATOMS: atom_id res chain seq x y z
N MET A 1 -32.80 12.01 -4.91
CA MET A 1 -32.03 11.02 -5.70
C MET A 1 -32.52 9.58 -5.52
N THR A 2 -33.43 9.33 -4.58
CA THR A 2 -34.01 8.03 -4.22
C THR A 2 -34.74 7.44 -5.41
N HIS A 3 -34.34 6.32 -5.92
CA HIS A 3 -34.83 5.45 -6.99
C HIS A 3 -34.13 5.50 -8.37
N LYS A 4 -33.03 6.30 -8.56
CA LYS A 4 -32.35 6.32 -9.86
C LYS A 4 -31.68 4.96 -10.12
N LEU A 5 -31.01 4.37 -9.11
CA LEU A 5 -30.33 3.08 -9.24
C LEU A 5 -31.31 1.91 -9.46
N VAL A 6 -32.41 1.86 -8.70
CA VAL A 6 -33.44 0.82 -8.87
C VAL A 6 -34.05 0.80 -10.27
N THR A 7 -34.15 1.98 -10.91
CA THR A 7 -34.70 2.11 -12.27
C THR A 7 -33.67 1.89 -13.37
N SER A 8 -32.39 2.28 -13.18
CA SER A 8 -31.35 2.17 -14.19
C SER A 8 -30.68 0.80 -14.22
N ALA A 9 -30.47 0.13 -13.07
CA ALA A 9 -29.79 -1.16 -13.02
C ALA A 9 -30.37 -2.25 -13.91
N PRO A 10 -31.73 -2.45 -14.01
CA PRO A 10 -32.28 -3.43 -14.93
C PRO A 10 -31.92 -3.17 -16.39
N ALA A 11 -31.92 -1.91 -16.82
CA ALA A 11 -31.57 -1.54 -18.19
C ALA A 11 -30.09 -1.81 -18.48
N GLN A 12 -29.19 -1.47 -17.53
CA GLN A 12 -27.74 -1.71 -17.66
C GLN A 12 -27.43 -3.21 -17.67
N VAL A 13 -28.07 -4.02 -16.80
CA VAL A 13 -27.87 -5.47 -16.79
C VAL A 13 -28.29 -6.09 -18.14
N ARG A 14 -29.45 -5.67 -18.71
CA ARG A 14 -29.86 -6.12 -20.05
C ARG A 14 -28.88 -5.67 -21.14
N ALA A 15 -28.36 -4.47 -21.06
CA ALA A 15 -27.37 -3.95 -22.04
C ALA A 15 -26.08 -4.74 -22.05
N VAL A 16 -25.57 -5.13 -20.85
CA VAL A 16 -24.37 -5.94 -20.69
C VAL A 16 -24.62 -7.41 -21.09
N SER A 17 -25.69 -8.02 -20.61
CA SER A 17 -25.95 -9.46 -20.78
C SER A 17 -26.61 -9.85 -22.10
N GLY A 18 -27.30 -8.91 -22.77
CA GLY A 18 -28.11 -9.20 -23.96
C GLY A 18 -29.32 -10.08 -23.66
N ARG A 19 -29.74 -10.22 -22.39
CA ARG A 19 -30.84 -11.07 -21.94
C ARG A 19 -31.64 -10.40 -20.81
N PRO A 20 -32.83 -10.94 -20.43
CA PRO A 20 -33.56 -10.43 -19.28
C PRO A 20 -32.70 -10.52 -17.99
N GLU A 21 -32.83 -9.54 -17.10
CA GLU A 21 -32.06 -9.44 -15.84
C GLU A 21 -32.19 -10.69 -14.95
N THR A 22 -33.37 -11.36 -14.97
CA THR A 22 -33.58 -12.61 -14.22
C THR A 22 -32.87 -13.83 -14.80
N ALA A 23 -32.29 -13.71 -16.00
CA ALA A 23 -31.52 -14.76 -16.69
C ALA A 23 -30.01 -14.38 -16.79
N ALA A 24 -29.60 -13.21 -16.26
CA ALA A 24 -28.23 -12.78 -16.22
C ALA A 24 -27.42 -13.59 -15.16
N THR A 25 -26.14 -13.78 -15.42
CA THR A 25 -25.21 -14.35 -14.43
C THR A 25 -24.89 -13.34 -13.35
N LEU A 26 -24.37 -13.78 -12.20
CA LEU A 26 -23.95 -12.88 -11.12
C LEU A 26 -22.91 -11.86 -11.61
N MET A 27 -21.96 -12.26 -12.46
CA MET A 27 -20.97 -11.38 -13.07
C MET A 27 -21.63 -10.30 -13.94
N GLU A 28 -22.56 -10.67 -14.80
CA GLU A 28 -23.31 -9.72 -15.64
C GLU A 28 -24.17 -8.76 -14.80
N VAL A 29 -24.73 -9.23 -13.68
CA VAL A 29 -25.44 -8.39 -12.71
C VAL A 29 -24.48 -7.40 -12.04
N TRP A 30 -23.30 -7.85 -11.63
CA TRP A 30 -22.25 -6.96 -11.08
C TRP A 30 -21.84 -5.89 -12.09
N GLN A 31 -21.56 -6.26 -13.33
CA GLN A 31 -21.20 -5.32 -14.40
C GLN A 31 -22.31 -4.30 -14.66
N GLY A 32 -23.55 -4.74 -14.79
CA GLY A 32 -24.69 -3.85 -15.02
C GLY A 32 -25.00 -2.94 -13.83
N LEU A 33 -24.91 -3.43 -12.59
CA LEU A 33 -25.07 -2.62 -11.39
C LEU A 33 -23.94 -1.56 -11.28
N SER A 34 -22.70 -1.95 -11.55
CA SER A 34 -21.55 -1.04 -11.55
C SER A 34 -21.70 0.06 -12.61
N ALA A 35 -22.14 -0.30 -13.82
CA ALA A 35 -22.44 0.68 -14.88
C ALA A 35 -23.57 1.64 -14.48
N ALA A 36 -24.60 1.17 -13.77
CA ALA A 36 -25.67 2.01 -13.26
C ALA A 36 -25.19 2.98 -12.17
N VAL A 37 -24.21 2.59 -11.34
CA VAL A 37 -23.56 3.49 -10.38
C VAL A 37 -22.78 4.58 -11.11
N VAL A 38 -21.99 4.23 -12.13
CA VAL A 38 -21.26 5.20 -12.96
C VAL A 38 -22.22 6.19 -13.62
N ASP A 39 -23.31 5.73 -14.22
CA ASP A 39 -24.35 6.60 -14.80
C ASP A 39 -24.97 7.56 -13.77
N THR A 40 -25.09 7.11 -12.53
CA THR A 40 -25.65 7.93 -11.45
C THR A 40 -24.76 9.11 -11.06
N ILE A 41 -23.45 8.92 -11.10
CA ILE A 41 -22.45 9.94 -10.68
C ILE A 41 -21.90 10.76 -11.85
N ALA A 42 -22.26 10.47 -13.09
CA ALA A 42 -21.61 11.05 -14.29
C ALA A 42 -21.70 12.59 -14.33
N ASP A 43 -22.86 13.16 -14.01
CA ASP A 43 -23.05 14.62 -14.00
C ASP A 43 -22.24 15.28 -12.88
N ASP A 44 -22.22 14.69 -11.69
CA ASP A 44 -21.49 15.19 -10.54
C ASP A 44 -19.97 15.07 -10.77
N TRP A 45 -19.51 13.98 -11.40
CA TRP A 45 -18.10 13.78 -11.77
C TRP A 45 -17.64 14.84 -12.77
N TYR A 46 -18.40 15.05 -13.84
CA TYR A 46 -18.09 16.09 -14.82
C TYR A 46 -18.05 17.50 -14.18
N ALA A 47 -19.04 17.82 -13.33
CA ALA A 47 -19.08 19.10 -12.63
C ALA A 47 -17.89 19.29 -11.69
N THR A 48 -17.44 18.22 -11.02
CA THR A 48 -16.24 18.23 -10.16
C THR A 48 -14.99 18.52 -10.98
N GLU A 49 -14.81 17.83 -12.12
CA GLU A 49 -13.66 18.02 -13.00
C GLU A 49 -13.58 19.46 -13.53
N GLN A 50 -14.72 20.03 -13.99
CA GLN A 50 -14.78 21.40 -14.47
C GLN A 50 -14.44 22.42 -13.37
N LYS A 51 -14.88 22.16 -12.14
CA LYS A 51 -14.59 23.05 -11.01
C LYS A 51 -13.12 22.99 -10.60
N TYR A 52 -12.56 21.79 -10.50
CA TYR A 52 -11.17 21.58 -10.09
C TYR A 52 -10.19 22.18 -11.10
N SER A 53 -10.43 21.99 -12.41
CA SER A 53 -9.52 22.47 -13.46
C SER A 53 -9.42 23.99 -13.57
N ALA A 54 -10.39 24.74 -13.05
CA ALA A 54 -10.37 26.21 -13.06
C ALA A 54 -9.59 26.82 -11.89
N GLY A 55 -9.34 26.09 -10.82
CA GLY A 55 -8.70 26.54 -9.59
C GLY A 55 -7.32 25.94 -9.36
N ARG A 56 -6.79 26.18 -8.14
CA ARG A 56 -5.57 25.50 -7.69
C ARG A 56 -5.89 24.05 -7.34
N GLN A 57 -5.11 23.10 -7.87
CA GLN A 57 -5.28 21.68 -7.64
C GLN A 57 -3.97 20.98 -7.28
N GLU A 58 -4.13 19.83 -6.68
CA GLU A 58 -3.05 18.91 -6.39
C GLU A 58 -3.11 17.70 -7.33
N HIS A 59 -1.96 17.26 -7.81
CA HIS A 59 -1.80 16.09 -8.66
C HIS A 59 -0.94 15.05 -7.92
N TYR A 60 -1.59 13.96 -7.46
CA TYR A 60 -0.93 12.92 -6.69
C TYR A 60 -0.33 11.86 -7.61
N PHE A 61 0.98 11.89 -7.80
CA PHE A 61 1.73 10.98 -8.68
C PHE A 61 2.18 9.74 -7.91
N SER A 62 1.69 8.56 -8.30
CA SER A 62 2.08 7.30 -7.70
C SER A 62 2.20 6.18 -8.72
N ALA A 63 3.24 5.35 -8.58
CA ALA A 63 3.39 4.15 -9.40
C ALA A 63 2.35 3.06 -9.06
N GLU A 64 1.69 3.16 -7.90
CA GLU A 64 0.71 2.17 -7.44
C GLU A 64 -0.47 2.82 -6.72
N PHE A 65 -1.67 2.26 -6.98
CA PHE A 65 -2.91 2.58 -6.29
C PHE A 65 -3.64 1.29 -5.94
N LEU A 66 -3.52 0.82 -4.70
CA LEU A 66 -4.15 -0.43 -4.27
C LEU A 66 -5.62 -0.18 -3.90
N MET A 67 -6.46 -0.05 -4.92
CA MET A 67 -7.86 0.36 -4.79
C MET A 67 -8.73 -0.71 -4.14
N GLY A 68 -8.53 -1.99 -4.52
CA GLY A 68 -9.47 -3.06 -4.15
C GLY A 68 -10.79 -2.94 -4.91
N ARG A 69 -11.84 -3.58 -4.41
CA ARG A 69 -13.20 -3.52 -4.97
C ARG A 69 -13.80 -2.14 -4.87
N ALA A 70 -14.43 -1.65 -5.94
CA ALA A 70 -14.97 -0.30 -6.04
C ALA A 70 -16.48 -0.23 -5.75
N LEU A 71 -17.26 -1.25 -6.14
CA LEU A 71 -18.71 -1.18 -6.09
C LEU A 71 -19.26 -0.90 -4.68
N LEU A 72 -18.89 -1.72 -3.70
CA LEU A 72 -19.37 -1.53 -2.32
C LEU A 72 -18.89 -0.20 -1.73
N ASN A 73 -17.65 0.22 -2.03
CA ASN A 73 -17.13 1.51 -1.58
C ASN A 73 -17.95 2.68 -2.14
N ASN A 74 -18.25 2.65 -3.45
CA ASN A 74 -19.06 3.69 -4.08
C ASN A 74 -20.49 3.69 -3.53
N LEU A 75 -21.15 2.52 -3.40
CA LEU A 75 -22.48 2.41 -2.81
C LEU A 75 -22.52 2.94 -1.36
N SER A 76 -21.49 2.66 -0.57
CA SER A 76 -21.37 3.16 0.81
C SER A 76 -21.21 4.67 0.85
N ASN A 77 -20.31 5.22 0.05
CA ASN A 77 -20.02 6.66 0.01
C ASN A 77 -21.23 7.48 -0.48
N LEU A 78 -21.98 6.92 -1.43
CA LEU A 78 -23.20 7.53 -1.99
C LEU A 78 -24.45 7.29 -1.16
N GLY A 79 -24.40 6.45 -0.10
CA GLY A 79 -25.56 6.07 0.70
C GLY A 79 -26.60 5.21 -0.05
N MET A 80 -26.17 4.40 -1.05
CA MET A 80 -27.02 3.68 -1.99
C MET A 80 -27.06 2.16 -1.76
N ILE A 81 -26.58 1.65 -0.64
CA ILE A 81 -26.53 0.19 -0.36
C ILE A 81 -27.93 -0.43 -0.36
N ASP A 82 -28.90 0.23 0.25
CA ASP A 82 -30.28 -0.31 0.32
C ASP A 82 -30.97 -0.30 -1.04
N GLU A 83 -30.75 0.75 -1.84
CA GLU A 83 -31.24 0.79 -3.23
C GLU A 83 -30.62 -0.31 -4.09
N ALA A 84 -29.31 -0.54 -3.94
CA ALA A 84 -28.63 -1.63 -4.64
C ALA A 84 -29.20 -3.00 -4.24
N ARG A 85 -29.48 -3.21 -2.95
CA ARG A 85 -30.10 -4.44 -2.43
C ARG A 85 -31.51 -4.65 -3.01
N GLU A 86 -32.32 -3.60 -3.09
CA GLU A 86 -33.65 -3.64 -3.72
C GLU A 86 -33.53 -3.97 -5.21
N ALA A 87 -32.65 -3.29 -5.93
CA ALA A 87 -32.44 -3.50 -7.36
C ALA A 87 -32.11 -4.96 -7.69
N VAL A 88 -31.04 -5.51 -7.06
CA VAL A 88 -30.60 -6.89 -7.34
C VAL A 88 -31.55 -7.94 -6.78
N GLY A 89 -32.27 -7.65 -5.69
CA GLY A 89 -33.33 -8.48 -5.14
C GLY A 89 -34.47 -8.70 -6.12
N SER A 90 -34.77 -7.72 -6.97
CA SER A 90 -35.74 -7.84 -8.04
C SER A 90 -35.32 -8.84 -9.15
N PHE A 91 -33.99 -9.15 -9.25
CA PHE A 91 -33.48 -10.17 -10.16
C PHE A 91 -33.42 -11.57 -9.55
N GLY A 92 -33.76 -11.70 -8.24
CA GLY A 92 -33.72 -12.95 -7.49
C GLY A 92 -32.32 -13.32 -6.94
N VAL A 93 -31.40 -12.36 -6.83
CA VAL A 93 -30.03 -12.57 -6.30
C VAL A 93 -29.76 -11.69 -5.08
N SER A 94 -28.81 -12.06 -4.24
CA SER A 94 -28.40 -11.24 -3.10
C SER A 94 -27.32 -10.24 -3.50
N LEU A 95 -27.29 -9.07 -2.85
CA LEU A 95 -26.24 -8.09 -3.07
C LEU A 95 -24.84 -8.65 -2.67
N SER A 96 -24.76 -9.46 -1.63
CA SER A 96 -23.51 -10.10 -1.22
C SER A 96 -22.93 -11.00 -2.31
N ASP A 97 -23.77 -11.83 -2.96
CA ASP A 97 -23.31 -12.71 -4.03
C ASP A 97 -22.81 -11.92 -5.26
N VAL A 98 -23.46 -10.78 -5.53
CA VAL A 98 -23.06 -9.87 -6.62
C VAL A 98 -21.71 -9.20 -6.29
N LEU A 99 -21.53 -8.70 -5.07
CA LEU A 99 -20.28 -8.06 -4.63
C LEU A 99 -19.07 -9.01 -4.67
N GLU A 100 -19.30 -10.31 -4.43
CA GLU A 100 -18.22 -11.32 -4.51
C GLU A 100 -17.74 -11.58 -5.95
N GLN A 101 -18.45 -11.13 -6.97
CA GLN A 101 -18.00 -11.25 -8.36
C GLN A 101 -16.93 -10.23 -8.73
N GLU A 102 -16.85 -9.11 -8.00
CA GLU A 102 -15.90 -8.05 -8.30
C GLU A 102 -14.45 -8.50 -8.03
N PRO A 103 -13.54 -8.48 -9.03
CA PRO A 103 -12.11 -8.67 -8.78
C PRO A 103 -11.52 -7.46 -8.07
N ASP A 104 -10.52 -7.66 -7.22
CA ASP A 104 -9.72 -6.55 -6.70
C ASP A 104 -8.95 -5.89 -7.85
N ALA A 105 -9.07 -4.58 -7.99
CA ALA A 105 -8.23 -3.82 -8.92
C ALA A 105 -6.76 -3.91 -8.48
N ALA A 106 -5.99 -4.73 -9.22
CA ALA A 106 -4.64 -5.14 -8.83
C ALA A 106 -3.57 -4.09 -9.21
N LEU A 107 -3.81 -2.82 -8.89
CA LEU A 107 -2.99 -1.67 -9.27
C LEU A 107 -1.95 -1.27 -8.21
N GLY A 108 -1.74 -2.09 -7.20
CA GLY A 108 -0.80 -1.83 -6.12
C GLY A 108 -0.32 -3.09 -5.42
N ASN A 109 0.74 -2.96 -4.62
CA ASN A 109 1.36 -4.07 -3.91
C ASN A 109 1.04 -4.06 -2.41
N GLY A 110 1.24 -2.92 -1.74
CA GLY A 110 1.20 -2.87 -0.27
C GLY A 110 0.85 -1.51 0.31
N GLY A 111 1.59 -1.12 1.36
CA GLY A 111 1.32 0.10 2.14
C GLY A 111 1.29 1.38 1.32
N LEU A 112 2.27 1.56 0.42
CA LEU A 112 2.38 2.75 -0.43
C LEU A 112 1.16 2.93 -1.34
N GLY A 113 0.77 1.87 -2.08
CA GLY A 113 -0.38 1.90 -2.97
C GLY A 113 -1.71 2.00 -2.22
N ARG A 114 -1.84 1.35 -1.04
CA ARG A 114 -3.07 1.48 -0.24
C ARG A 114 -3.18 2.86 0.39
N LEU A 115 -2.06 3.48 0.78
CA LEU A 115 -2.04 4.86 1.26
C LEU A 115 -2.56 5.82 0.19
N ALA A 116 -2.05 5.72 -1.04
CA ALA A 116 -2.51 6.52 -2.18
C ALA A 116 -4.04 6.37 -2.39
N ALA A 117 -4.56 5.15 -2.33
CA ALA A 117 -5.99 4.89 -2.44
C ALA A 117 -6.81 5.51 -1.27
N CYS A 118 -6.31 5.44 -0.02
CA CYS A 118 -6.93 6.09 1.14
C CYS A 118 -6.91 7.61 1.00
N PHE A 119 -5.84 8.18 0.47
CA PHE A 119 -5.70 9.62 0.29
C PHE A 119 -6.69 10.16 -0.75
N LEU A 120 -6.86 9.48 -1.88
CA LEU A 120 -7.87 9.88 -2.87
C LEU A 120 -9.30 9.83 -2.30
N ASP A 121 -9.64 8.78 -1.54
CA ASP A 121 -10.93 8.66 -0.85
C ASP A 121 -11.15 9.84 0.13
N SER A 122 -10.12 10.20 0.90
CA SER A 122 -10.18 11.34 1.82
C SER A 122 -10.28 12.68 1.09
N CYS A 123 -9.53 12.87 0.00
CA CYS A 123 -9.60 14.09 -0.80
C CYS A 123 -11.01 14.32 -1.36
N ALA A 124 -11.61 13.28 -1.95
CA ALA A 124 -12.98 13.36 -2.45
C ALA A 124 -14.00 13.62 -1.32
N THR A 125 -13.83 12.98 -0.15
CA THR A 125 -14.71 13.15 1.02
C THR A 125 -14.64 14.56 1.62
N LEU A 126 -13.47 15.19 1.54
CA LEU A 126 -13.21 16.54 2.05
C LEU A 126 -13.39 17.62 0.99
N ASP A 127 -13.93 17.28 -0.17
CA ASP A 127 -14.16 18.18 -1.31
C ASP A 127 -12.87 18.87 -1.82
N LEU A 128 -11.71 18.26 -1.65
CA LEU A 128 -10.42 18.84 -2.04
C LEU A 128 -10.11 18.57 -3.51
N PRO A 129 -9.61 19.58 -4.26
CA PRO A 129 -9.30 19.46 -5.68
C PRO A 129 -8.01 18.65 -5.91
N VAL A 130 -8.11 17.33 -5.81
CA VAL A 130 -7.00 16.38 -5.96
C VAL A 130 -7.34 15.29 -6.96
N ASN A 131 -6.43 15.06 -7.90
CA ASN A 131 -6.50 13.96 -8.86
C ASN A 131 -5.28 13.03 -8.75
N GLY A 132 -5.50 11.72 -8.88
CA GLY A 132 -4.43 10.73 -8.90
C GLY A 132 -3.94 10.43 -10.32
N PHE A 133 -2.63 10.15 -10.47
CA PHE A 133 -2.01 9.77 -11.74
C PHE A 133 -1.10 8.57 -11.58
N GLY A 134 -1.29 7.55 -12.43
CA GLY A 134 -0.53 6.31 -12.38
C GLY A 134 -0.58 5.51 -13.67
N ILE A 135 -0.36 4.21 -13.58
CA ILE A 135 -0.34 3.27 -14.71
C ILE A 135 -1.49 2.27 -14.57
N LEU A 136 -2.18 1.98 -15.67
CA LEU A 136 -3.16 0.91 -15.75
C LEU A 136 -2.46 -0.42 -16.04
N TYR A 137 -2.07 -1.14 -14.99
CA TYR A 137 -1.41 -2.44 -15.14
C TYR A 137 -2.41 -3.53 -15.57
N ARG A 138 -2.09 -4.25 -16.64
CA ARG A 138 -2.94 -5.32 -17.16
C ARG A 138 -3.08 -6.49 -16.19
N TYR A 139 -1.98 -6.88 -15.53
CA TYR A 139 -1.92 -8.04 -14.63
C TYR A 139 -1.57 -7.65 -13.18
N GLY A 140 -1.50 -6.36 -12.90
CA GLY A 140 -1.14 -5.85 -11.58
C GLY A 140 0.22 -6.34 -11.09
N LEU A 141 0.30 -6.75 -9.82
CA LEU A 141 1.52 -7.35 -9.27
C LEU A 141 1.64 -8.82 -9.75
N PHE A 142 0.83 -9.71 -9.24
CA PHE A 142 0.61 -11.12 -9.63
C PHE A 142 -0.44 -11.75 -8.71
N LYS A 143 -1.06 -12.85 -9.18
CA LYS A 143 -1.84 -13.76 -8.35
C LYS A 143 -0.89 -14.78 -7.72
N GLN A 144 -0.91 -14.90 -6.38
CA GLN A 144 -0.11 -15.87 -5.64
C GLN A 144 -0.85 -17.19 -5.53
N LEU A 145 -0.18 -18.28 -5.88
CA LEU A 145 -0.59 -19.65 -5.55
C LEU A 145 0.53 -20.32 -4.75
N PHE A 146 0.19 -21.44 -4.11
CA PHE A 146 1.16 -22.30 -3.45
C PHE A 146 1.24 -23.67 -4.12
N GLU A 147 2.45 -24.07 -4.46
CA GLU A 147 2.77 -25.42 -4.97
C GLU A 147 3.76 -26.04 -3.99
N ASP A 148 3.38 -27.13 -3.35
CA ASP A 148 4.17 -27.78 -2.28
C ASP A 148 4.63 -26.78 -1.18
N GLY A 149 3.80 -25.79 -0.87
CA GLY A 149 4.08 -24.73 0.11
C GLY A 149 5.01 -23.62 -0.39
N PHE A 150 5.50 -23.67 -1.64
CA PHE A 150 6.25 -22.59 -2.27
C PHE A 150 5.32 -21.57 -2.94
N GLN A 151 5.66 -20.29 -2.84
CA GLN A 151 4.98 -19.27 -3.62
C GLN A 151 5.30 -19.43 -5.11
N THR A 152 4.25 -19.47 -5.94
CA THR A 152 4.30 -19.33 -7.39
C THR A 152 3.53 -18.11 -7.84
N GLU A 153 3.99 -17.44 -8.90
CA GLU A 153 3.43 -16.20 -9.41
C GLU A 153 2.69 -16.47 -10.73
N HIS A 154 1.43 -16.03 -10.78
CA HIS A 154 0.58 -16.15 -11.96
C HIS A 154 0.03 -14.79 -12.37
N PRO A 155 -0.32 -14.58 -13.65
CA PRO A 155 -1.02 -13.37 -14.07
C PRO A 155 -2.31 -13.17 -13.26
N ASP A 156 -2.61 -11.92 -12.90
CA ASP A 156 -3.88 -11.52 -12.29
C ASP A 156 -4.73 -10.78 -13.32
N PRO A 157 -5.60 -11.47 -14.08
CA PRO A 157 -6.35 -10.89 -15.18
C PRO A 157 -7.60 -10.12 -14.70
N TRP A 158 -7.44 -9.22 -13.74
CA TRP A 158 -8.52 -8.53 -13.06
C TRP A 158 -9.45 -7.71 -13.97
N MET A 159 -8.99 -7.34 -15.19
CA MET A 159 -9.78 -6.59 -16.18
C MET A 159 -10.31 -7.47 -17.34
N GLU A 160 -10.05 -8.78 -17.36
CA GLU A 160 -10.27 -9.61 -18.57
C GLU A 160 -11.75 -9.65 -18.96
N GLU A 161 -12.66 -9.67 -18.00
CA GLU A 161 -14.11 -9.67 -18.23
C GLU A 161 -14.72 -8.26 -18.31
N GLY A 162 -13.87 -7.22 -18.34
CA GLY A 162 -14.28 -5.82 -18.25
C GLY A 162 -14.37 -5.33 -16.80
N TYR A 163 -14.14 -4.03 -16.61
CA TYR A 163 -14.24 -3.38 -15.30
C TYR A 163 -14.95 -2.03 -15.46
N PRO A 164 -16.26 -1.94 -15.15
CA PRO A 164 -17.08 -0.77 -15.50
C PRO A 164 -16.63 0.56 -14.89
N PHE A 165 -15.86 0.53 -13.80
CA PHE A 165 -15.32 1.74 -13.17
C PHE A 165 -14.03 2.28 -13.83
N VAL A 166 -13.56 1.68 -14.92
CA VAL A 166 -12.35 2.12 -15.63
C VAL A 166 -12.72 2.52 -17.05
N ILE A 167 -12.81 3.81 -17.31
CA ILE A 167 -13.38 4.41 -18.53
C ILE A 167 -12.26 4.93 -19.42
N ARG A 168 -12.21 4.46 -20.68
CA ARG A 168 -11.24 4.86 -21.69
C ARG A 168 -11.57 6.22 -22.30
N HIS A 169 -10.58 7.11 -22.44
CA HIS A 169 -10.67 8.43 -23.07
C HIS A 169 -9.67 8.54 -24.23
N GLU A 170 -10.03 8.02 -25.38
CA GLU A 170 -9.16 8.02 -26.57
C GLU A 170 -8.77 9.43 -27.02
N GLU A 171 -9.67 10.39 -26.90
CA GLU A 171 -9.48 11.80 -27.28
C GLU A 171 -8.41 12.52 -26.46
N ALA A 172 -8.14 12.05 -25.26
CA ALA A 172 -7.14 12.61 -24.36
C ALA A 172 -5.78 11.91 -24.41
N GLN A 173 -5.53 11.10 -25.46
CA GLN A 173 -4.27 10.39 -25.64
C GLN A 173 -3.07 11.34 -25.72
N ARG A 174 -1.90 10.85 -25.29
CA ARG A 174 -0.61 11.55 -25.36
C ARG A 174 0.44 10.69 -26.05
N LEU A 175 1.45 11.33 -26.66
CA LEU A 175 2.59 10.62 -27.20
C LEU A 175 3.77 10.76 -26.22
N VAL A 176 4.30 9.61 -25.83
CA VAL A 176 5.52 9.55 -25.02
C VAL A 176 6.67 9.09 -25.91
N HIS A 177 7.70 9.92 -26.01
CA HIS A 177 8.83 9.69 -26.90
C HIS A 177 10.03 9.14 -26.13
N TYR A 178 10.53 8.01 -26.59
CA TYR A 178 11.82 7.44 -26.23
C TYR A 178 12.75 7.49 -27.44
N GLN A 179 14.04 7.35 -27.23
CA GLN A 179 15.01 7.30 -28.34
C GLN A 179 14.76 6.13 -29.32
N ASP A 180 14.25 5.03 -28.80
CA ASP A 180 14.07 3.76 -29.51
C ASP A 180 12.62 3.44 -29.88
N MET A 181 11.63 4.23 -29.44
CA MET A 181 10.20 4.04 -29.76
C MET A 181 9.38 5.26 -29.36
N THR A 182 8.21 5.38 -29.98
CA THR A 182 7.15 6.31 -29.56
C THR A 182 5.93 5.51 -29.14
N VAL A 183 5.29 5.87 -28.03
CA VAL A 183 4.19 5.14 -27.44
C VAL A 183 2.99 6.06 -27.29
N ARG A 184 1.79 5.57 -27.63
CA ARG A 184 0.53 6.22 -27.25
C ARG A 184 0.23 5.91 -25.79
N ALA A 185 0.11 6.93 -24.99
CA ALA A 185 -0.41 6.85 -23.63
C ALA A 185 -1.92 7.15 -23.70
N ILE A 186 -2.73 6.13 -23.44
CA ILE A 186 -4.19 6.26 -23.43
C ILE A 186 -4.65 6.35 -22.00
N PRO A 187 -5.36 7.43 -21.61
CA PRO A 187 -5.86 7.56 -20.25
C PRO A 187 -7.13 6.74 -20.05
N TYR A 188 -7.22 6.14 -18.89
CA TYR A 188 -8.40 5.50 -18.34
C TYR A 188 -8.70 6.14 -16.99
N ASP A 189 -9.90 6.62 -16.80
CA ASP A 189 -10.31 7.30 -15.59
C ASP A 189 -11.16 6.40 -14.70
N MET A 190 -10.84 6.42 -13.41
CA MET A 190 -11.57 5.73 -12.36
C MET A 190 -12.17 6.77 -11.41
N PRO A 191 -13.53 6.78 -11.21
CA PRO A 191 -14.16 7.73 -10.31
C PRO A 191 -13.87 7.42 -8.84
N ILE A 192 -13.60 8.45 -8.08
CA ILE A 192 -13.37 8.40 -6.62
C ILE A 192 -14.48 9.17 -5.94
N THR A 193 -15.49 8.46 -5.46
CA THR A 193 -16.65 9.07 -4.77
C THR A 193 -16.29 9.50 -3.36
N GLY A 194 -16.69 10.69 -2.94
CA GLY A 194 -16.59 11.13 -1.56
C GLY A 194 -17.79 10.67 -0.71
N TYR A 195 -17.57 10.49 0.59
CA TYR A 195 -18.63 10.10 1.53
C TYR A 195 -19.53 11.28 1.89
N GLY A 196 -20.82 11.16 1.57
CA GLY A 196 -21.83 12.18 1.90
C GLY A 196 -21.54 13.55 1.27
N THR A 197 -20.97 13.54 0.07
CA THR A 197 -20.76 14.71 -0.80
C THR A 197 -21.11 14.34 -2.24
N LYS A 198 -21.22 15.34 -3.09
CA LYS A 198 -21.42 15.14 -4.54
C LYS A 198 -20.09 15.07 -5.30
N ASN A 199 -19.01 15.53 -4.69
CA ASN A 199 -17.71 15.54 -5.34
C ASN A 199 -17.24 14.12 -5.71
N VAL A 200 -16.77 14.01 -6.95
CA VAL A 200 -16.19 12.77 -7.49
C VAL A 200 -14.82 13.12 -8.08
N GLY A 201 -13.75 12.74 -7.37
CA GLY A 201 -12.39 12.88 -7.86
C GLY A 201 -12.04 11.90 -8.98
N THR A 202 -10.91 12.10 -9.61
CA THR A 202 -10.44 11.25 -10.73
C THR A 202 -9.11 10.59 -10.39
N LEU A 203 -9.04 9.26 -10.59
CA LEU A 203 -7.79 8.53 -10.72
C LEU A 203 -7.53 8.26 -12.20
N ARG A 204 -6.58 8.96 -12.81
CA ARG A 204 -6.18 8.78 -14.21
C ARG A 204 -5.04 7.78 -14.31
N LEU A 205 -5.28 6.73 -15.06
CA LEU A 205 -4.37 5.61 -15.23
C LEU A 205 -3.97 5.48 -16.71
N TRP A 206 -2.68 5.53 -16.99
CA TRP A 206 -2.16 5.48 -18.36
C TRP A 206 -1.90 4.05 -18.80
N LYS A 207 -2.42 3.69 -19.97
CA LYS A 207 -2.13 2.44 -20.66
C LYS A 207 -1.25 2.71 -21.88
N ALA A 208 -0.19 1.93 -22.03
CA ALA A 208 0.71 2.02 -23.18
C ALA A 208 0.13 1.22 -24.36
N GLU A 209 -0.01 1.89 -25.50
CA GLU A 209 -0.43 1.29 -26.77
C GLU A 209 0.51 1.71 -27.91
N PRO A 210 0.77 0.83 -28.91
CA PRO A 210 1.64 1.15 -30.03
C PRO A 210 1.00 2.18 -30.96
N LEU A 211 1.80 2.81 -31.83
CA LEU A 211 1.27 3.66 -32.91
C LEU A 211 0.52 2.81 -33.94
N GLU A 212 1.01 1.62 -34.20
CA GLU A 212 0.40 0.63 -35.09
C GLU A 212 0.22 -0.70 -34.33
N GLU A 213 -1.01 -1.14 -34.18
CA GLU A 213 -1.37 -2.37 -33.47
C GLU A 213 -0.86 -3.64 -34.15
N PHE A 214 -0.69 -3.61 -35.48
CA PHE A 214 -0.50 -4.81 -36.28
C PHE A 214 0.16 -4.51 -37.60
N ASP A 215 1.32 -5.12 -37.88
CA ASP A 215 1.99 -5.07 -39.18
C ASP A 215 1.35 -6.07 -40.14
N TYR A 216 0.46 -5.54 -40.99
CA TYR A 216 -0.28 -6.35 -41.93
C TYR A 216 0.63 -6.97 -43.02
N ASP A 217 1.71 -6.30 -43.44
CA ASP A 217 2.64 -6.78 -44.44
C ASP A 217 3.51 -7.94 -43.91
N ALA A 218 3.96 -7.84 -42.67
CA ALA A 218 4.64 -8.94 -41.98
C ALA A 218 3.70 -10.16 -41.86
N PHE A 219 2.44 -9.94 -41.45
CA PHE A 219 1.45 -11.02 -41.33
C PHE A 219 1.17 -11.72 -42.66
N ASN A 220 0.92 -10.95 -43.74
CA ASN A 220 0.72 -11.49 -45.09
C ASN A 220 1.93 -12.26 -45.63
N SER A 221 3.12 -11.88 -45.19
CA SER A 221 4.36 -12.58 -45.50
C SER A 221 4.63 -13.78 -44.58
N GLN A 222 3.65 -14.22 -43.78
CA GLN A 222 3.72 -15.34 -42.82
C GLN A 222 4.76 -15.12 -41.69
N ARG A 223 5.18 -13.89 -41.42
CA ARG A 223 6.05 -13.49 -40.33
C ARG A 223 5.20 -13.11 -39.14
N PHE A 224 4.39 -14.06 -38.60
CA PHE A 224 3.33 -13.82 -37.63
C PHE A 224 3.83 -13.22 -36.31
N THR A 225 5.01 -13.65 -35.84
CA THR A 225 5.61 -13.10 -34.62
C THR A 225 6.04 -11.65 -34.83
N GLU A 226 6.65 -11.32 -35.98
CA GLU A 226 7.07 -9.96 -36.31
C GLU A 226 5.88 -9.00 -36.41
N ALA A 227 4.74 -9.49 -36.89
CA ALA A 227 3.51 -8.70 -37.05
C ALA A 227 2.97 -8.11 -35.72
N ILE A 228 3.39 -8.62 -34.58
CA ILE A 228 2.92 -8.20 -33.25
C ILE A 228 4.05 -7.72 -32.31
N VAL A 229 5.31 -7.70 -32.77
CA VAL A 229 6.47 -7.37 -31.94
C VAL A 229 6.35 -5.98 -31.31
N GLU A 230 5.97 -4.98 -32.09
CA GLU A 230 5.85 -3.60 -31.59
C GLU A 230 4.74 -3.48 -30.56
N ARG A 231 3.60 -4.15 -30.77
CA ARG A 231 2.51 -4.21 -29.82
C ARG A 231 2.95 -4.83 -28.48
N GLU A 232 3.63 -5.97 -28.52
CA GLU A 232 4.07 -6.65 -27.31
C GLU A 232 5.10 -5.82 -26.55
N ARG A 233 6.09 -5.25 -27.27
CA ARG A 233 7.12 -4.40 -26.69
C ARG A 233 6.55 -3.15 -26.00
N THR A 234 5.56 -2.52 -26.61
CA THR A 234 4.85 -1.37 -26.04
C THR A 234 4.00 -1.78 -24.85
N SER A 235 3.27 -2.90 -24.97
CA SER A 235 2.41 -3.40 -23.90
C SER A 235 3.17 -3.73 -22.62
N ASP A 236 4.47 -4.10 -22.71
CA ASP A 236 5.29 -4.38 -21.52
C ASP A 236 5.36 -3.20 -20.54
N ILE A 237 5.26 -1.96 -21.03
CA ILE A 237 5.30 -0.75 -20.19
C ILE A 237 4.16 -0.73 -19.16
N SER A 238 2.95 -1.20 -19.53
CA SER A 238 1.79 -1.24 -18.63
C SER A 238 1.31 -2.66 -18.35
N ARG A 239 2.18 -3.67 -18.47
CA ARG A 239 1.80 -5.08 -18.29
C ARG A 239 1.76 -5.49 -16.83
N VAL A 240 2.84 -5.22 -16.09
CA VAL A 240 3.06 -5.71 -14.71
C VAL A 240 3.58 -4.59 -13.83
N LEU A 241 3.08 -4.52 -12.59
CA LEU A 241 3.64 -3.68 -11.55
C LEU A 241 4.94 -4.30 -11.02
N TYR A 242 6.00 -3.53 -10.90
CA TYR A 242 7.32 -3.95 -10.41
C TYR A 242 7.89 -5.18 -11.14
N PRO A 243 8.14 -5.09 -12.46
CA PRO A 243 8.86 -6.14 -13.15
C PRO A 243 10.23 -6.38 -12.50
N ASN A 244 10.71 -7.63 -12.58
CA ASN A 244 12.00 -8.02 -12.02
C ASN A 244 13.13 -7.20 -12.66
N ASP A 245 13.89 -6.48 -11.83
CA ASP A 245 14.98 -5.57 -12.20
C ASP A 245 16.40 -6.12 -11.88
N ALA A 246 16.50 -7.42 -11.68
CA ALA A 246 17.79 -8.08 -11.46
C ALA A 246 18.72 -8.01 -12.71
N THR A 247 18.17 -7.74 -13.88
CA THR A 247 18.91 -7.60 -15.15
C THR A 247 18.87 -6.16 -15.65
N TYR A 248 19.80 -5.81 -16.55
CA TYR A 248 19.83 -4.51 -17.21
C TYR A 248 18.50 -4.19 -17.94
N GLU A 249 17.94 -5.15 -18.69
CA GLU A 249 16.67 -4.94 -19.41
C GLU A 249 15.47 -4.78 -18.46
N GLY A 250 15.47 -5.47 -17.31
CA GLY A 250 14.45 -5.26 -16.27
C GLY A 250 14.51 -3.85 -15.69
N LYS A 251 15.72 -3.32 -15.44
CA LYS A 251 15.93 -1.93 -15.00
C LYS A 251 15.48 -0.92 -16.07
N VAL A 252 15.82 -1.17 -17.35
CA VAL A 252 15.36 -0.36 -18.49
C VAL A 252 13.84 -0.30 -18.51
N LEU A 253 13.15 -1.42 -18.32
CA LEU A 253 11.68 -1.46 -18.31
C LEU A 253 11.11 -0.63 -17.14
N ARG A 254 11.68 -0.74 -15.94
CA ARG A 254 11.23 0.05 -14.77
C ARG A 254 11.39 1.55 -14.99
N VAL A 255 12.55 1.99 -15.48
CA VAL A 255 12.78 3.41 -15.78
C VAL A 255 11.84 3.89 -16.90
N ARG A 256 11.57 3.04 -17.89
CA ARG A 256 10.60 3.32 -18.96
C ARG A 256 9.19 3.51 -18.42
N GLN A 257 8.73 2.66 -17.49
CA GLN A 257 7.44 2.79 -16.82
C GLN A 257 7.33 4.10 -16.05
N GLN A 258 8.36 4.47 -15.29
CA GLN A 258 8.38 5.70 -14.51
C GLN A 258 8.26 6.95 -15.39
N TYR A 259 9.04 7.01 -16.47
CA TYR A 259 8.98 8.13 -17.42
C TYR A 259 7.63 8.17 -18.16
N PHE A 260 7.09 7.00 -18.53
CA PHE A 260 5.82 6.89 -19.27
C PHE A 260 4.69 7.66 -18.62
N PHE A 261 4.36 7.33 -17.36
CA PHE A 261 3.23 7.99 -16.71
C PHE A 261 3.53 9.43 -16.28
N CYS A 262 4.78 9.74 -15.95
CA CYS A 262 5.19 11.11 -15.65
C CYS A 262 5.01 12.04 -16.85
N SER A 263 5.54 11.65 -18.01
CA SER A 263 5.46 12.45 -19.23
C SER A 263 4.01 12.62 -19.70
N ALA A 264 3.24 11.53 -19.76
CA ALA A 264 1.83 11.61 -20.17
C ALA A 264 0.99 12.50 -19.22
N SER A 265 1.22 12.40 -17.92
CA SER A 265 0.51 13.20 -16.92
C SER A 265 0.87 14.68 -17.02
N LEU A 266 2.15 15.00 -17.13
CA LEU A 266 2.60 16.40 -17.22
C LEU A 266 2.11 17.06 -18.50
N GLN A 267 2.15 16.40 -19.64
CA GLN A 267 1.59 16.93 -20.90
C GLN A 267 0.11 17.30 -20.71
N GLN A 268 -0.68 16.46 -20.05
CA GLN A 268 -2.09 16.73 -19.76
C GLN A 268 -2.27 17.91 -18.81
N ILE A 269 -1.50 17.98 -17.72
CA ILE A 269 -1.61 19.04 -16.71
C ILE A 269 -1.21 20.38 -17.30
N VAL A 270 -0.14 20.44 -18.12
CA VAL A 270 0.29 21.66 -18.79
C VAL A 270 -0.74 22.11 -19.83
N GLU A 271 -1.30 21.21 -20.64
CA GLU A 271 -2.36 21.54 -21.57
C GLU A 271 -3.61 22.08 -20.86
N ASN A 272 -4.02 21.46 -19.75
CA ASN A 272 -5.13 21.94 -18.94
C ASN A 272 -4.85 23.35 -18.41
N TYR A 273 -3.64 23.61 -17.91
CA TYR A 273 -3.25 24.94 -17.45
C TYR A 273 -3.32 25.96 -18.59
N VAL A 274 -2.73 25.67 -19.75
CA VAL A 274 -2.74 26.58 -20.90
C VAL A 274 -4.17 26.89 -21.36
N SER A 275 -5.06 25.91 -21.34
CA SER A 275 -6.46 26.09 -21.75
C SER A 275 -7.25 27.02 -20.84
N HIS A 276 -6.92 27.10 -19.55
CA HIS A 276 -7.63 27.92 -18.56
C HIS A 276 -6.93 29.25 -18.25
N HIS A 277 -5.58 29.27 -18.30
CA HIS A 277 -4.77 30.40 -17.82
C HIS A 277 -3.89 31.05 -18.91
N GLY A 278 -3.83 30.45 -20.11
CA GLY A 278 -3.05 30.94 -21.24
C GLY A 278 -1.61 30.40 -21.28
N GLU A 279 -0.86 30.91 -22.28
CA GLU A 279 0.48 30.38 -22.66
C GLU A 279 1.62 30.76 -21.69
N ASP A 280 1.38 31.69 -20.75
CA ASP A 280 2.39 32.09 -19.76
C ASP A 280 2.46 31.04 -18.62
N LEU A 281 3.49 30.23 -18.67
CA LEU A 281 3.73 29.16 -17.67
C LEU A 281 4.52 29.63 -16.43
N THR A 282 4.89 30.89 -16.33
CA THR A 282 5.58 31.40 -15.11
C THR A 282 4.67 31.35 -13.88
N GLY A 283 3.33 31.40 -14.06
CA GLY A 283 2.32 31.23 -13.01
C GLY A 283 1.86 29.77 -12.80
N PHE A 284 2.45 28.78 -13.46
CA PHE A 284 2.00 27.37 -13.40
C PHE A 284 1.90 26.84 -11.97
N ALA A 285 2.90 27.13 -11.14
CA ALA A 285 2.96 26.66 -9.75
C ALA A 285 1.90 27.30 -8.83
N ASP A 286 1.27 28.40 -9.24
CA ASP A 286 0.18 29.01 -8.46
C ASP A 286 -1.13 28.21 -8.56
N TYR A 287 -1.26 27.40 -9.60
CA TYR A 287 -2.45 26.58 -9.88
C TYR A 287 -2.20 25.08 -9.75
N ASN A 288 -0.95 24.63 -9.77
CA ASN A 288 -0.62 23.22 -9.77
C ASN A 288 0.43 22.89 -8.72
N ALA A 289 0.10 22.00 -7.80
CA ALA A 289 1.04 21.32 -6.94
C ALA A 289 1.11 19.85 -7.37
N ILE A 290 2.28 19.22 -7.26
CA ILE A 290 2.47 17.80 -7.62
C ILE A 290 3.16 17.10 -6.46
N GLN A 291 2.48 16.10 -5.88
CA GLN A 291 3.04 15.27 -4.82
C GLN A 291 3.69 14.02 -5.42
N LEU A 292 4.98 13.85 -5.15
CA LEU A 292 5.73 12.67 -5.54
C LEU A 292 5.62 11.61 -4.43
N ASN A 293 4.89 10.54 -4.71
CA ASN A 293 4.75 9.41 -3.79
C ASN A 293 5.93 8.45 -3.95
N ASP A 294 6.94 8.60 -3.12
CA ASP A 294 8.27 8.01 -3.21
C ASP A 294 9.10 8.53 -4.40
N THR A 295 10.15 7.80 -4.79
CA THR A 295 11.07 8.19 -5.88
C THR A 295 10.58 7.78 -7.27
N HIS A 296 9.57 6.93 -7.36
CA HIS A 296 9.07 6.41 -8.63
C HIS A 296 8.65 7.49 -9.63
N PRO A 297 8.00 8.62 -9.22
CA PRO A 297 7.61 9.69 -10.13
C PRO A 297 8.65 10.83 -10.27
N VAL A 298 9.86 10.70 -9.76
CA VAL A 298 10.86 11.79 -9.76
C VAL A 298 11.24 12.25 -11.18
N LEU A 299 11.12 11.37 -12.19
CA LEU A 299 11.33 11.76 -13.60
C LEU A 299 10.36 12.85 -14.10
N ALA A 300 9.28 13.14 -13.35
CA ALA A 300 8.43 14.29 -13.60
C ALA A 300 9.19 15.62 -13.48
N ILE A 301 10.21 15.71 -12.62
CA ILE A 301 11.01 16.93 -12.43
C ILE A 301 11.77 17.31 -13.71
N PRO A 302 12.67 16.49 -14.28
CA PRO A 302 13.34 16.83 -15.52
C PRO A 302 12.40 16.84 -16.72
N GLU A 303 11.28 16.11 -16.71
CA GLU A 303 10.30 16.18 -17.79
C GLU A 303 9.53 17.52 -17.80
N LEU A 304 9.14 18.05 -16.65
CA LEU A 304 8.55 19.39 -16.61
C LEU A 304 9.56 20.43 -17.09
N MET A 305 10.83 20.34 -16.68
CA MET A 305 11.89 21.19 -17.22
C MET A 305 11.95 21.10 -18.76
N ARG A 306 11.90 19.88 -19.33
CA ARG A 306 11.91 19.69 -20.80
C ARG A 306 10.73 20.39 -21.47
N ILE A 307 9.52 20.22 -20.95
CA ILE A 307 8.30 20.85 -21.49
C ILE A 307 8.45 22.37 -21.47
N LEU A 308 8.86 22.93 -20.32
CA LEU A 308 9.02 24.39 -20.16
C LEU A 308 10.10 24.97 -21.08
N LEU A 309 11.24 24.29 -21.22
CA LEU A 309 12.38 24.74 -22.02
C LEU A 309 12.14 24.56 -23.52
N ASP A 310 11.74 23.34 -23.93
CA ASP A 310 11.77 22.93 -25.33
C ASP A 310 10.46 23.21 -26.07
N GLU A 311 9.31 23.12 -25.37
CA GLU A 311 7.99 23.34 -25.98
C GLU A 311 7.46 24.77 -25.74
N HIS A 312 7.72 25.34 -24.55
CA HIS A 312 7.24 26.70 -24.21
C HIS A 312 8.34 27.76 -24.16
N HIS A 313 9.59 27.39 -24.46
CA HIS A 313 10.72 28.31 -24.64
C HIS A 313 11.06 29.23 -23.47
N LEU A 314 10.78 28.80 -22.21
CA LEU A 314 11.23 29.52 -21.03
C LEU A 314 12.76 29.44 -20.90
N GLY A 315 13.34 30.46 -20.26
CA GLY A 315 14.73 30.41 -19.84
C GLY A 315 14.92 29.38 -18.72
N TRP A 316 16.16 28.88 -18.52
CA TRP A 316 16.44 27.88 -17.50
C TRP A 316 16.03 28.33 -16.10
N GLU A 317 16.33 29.55 -15.71
CA GLU A 317 16.07 30.10 -14.38
C GLU A 317 14.56 30.20 -14.12
N GLU A 318 13.80 30.67 -15.10
CA GLU A 318 12.34 30.77 -15.03
C GLU A 318 11.72 29.37 -14.92
N ALA A 319 12.14 28.43 -15.76
CA ALA A 319 11.67 27.04 -15.74
C ALA A 319 12.00 26.36 -14.39
N TRP A 320 13.22 26.57 -13.87
CA TRP A 320 13.63 26.00 -12.58
C TRP A 320 12.85 26.57 -11.41
N GLU A 321 12.55 27.87 -11.44
CA GLU A 321 11.69 28.52 -10.43
C GLU A 321 10.28 27.93 -10.43
N VAL A 322 9.68 27.67 -11.60
CA VAL A 322 8.39 26.99 -11.71
C VAL A 322 8.48 25.58 -11.12
N VAL A 323 9.48 24.79 -11.52
CA VAL A 323 9.66 23.41 -11.08
C VAL A 323 9.82 23.34 -9.56
N THR A 324 10.68 24.19 -8.98
CA THR A 324 10.95 24.14 -7.53
C THR A 324 9.79 24.64 -6.65
N LYS A 325 8.77 25.27 -7.25
CA LYS A 325 7.54 25.64 -6.58
C LYS A 325 6.38 24.68 -6.82
N THR A 326 6.55 23.71 -7.74
CA THR A 326 5.50 22.77 -8.15
C THR A 326 5.57 21.46 -7.38
N PHE A 327 6.77 20.90 -7.14
CA PHE A 327 6.92 19.56 -6.60
C PHE A 327 7.09 19.50 -5.07
N ALA A 328 6.40 18.53 -4.46
CA ALA A 328 6.61 18.09 -3.09
C ALA A 328 6.92 16.60 -3.07
N TYR A 329 7.79 16.16 -2.16
CA TYR A 329 8.30 14.79 -2.11
C TYR A 329 7.98 14.12 -0.78
N THR A 330 7.33 12.96 -0.83
CA THR A 330 7.16 12.08 0.31
C THR A 330 8.18 10.94 0.25
N ASN A 331 9.03 10.82 1.26
CA ASN A 331 9.95 9.70 1.42
C ASN A 331 9.27 8.55 2.18
N HIS A 332 9.39 7.31 1.66
CA HIS A 332 8.87 6.09 2.31
C HIS A 332 9.98 5.13 2.73
N THR A 333 11.24 5.53 2.59
CA THR A 333 12.40 4.68 2.78
C THR A 333 13.24 5.16 3.96
N VAL A 334 13.56 4.26 4.90
CA VAL A 334 14.40 4.59 6.06
C VAL A 334 15.89 4.49 5.72
N LEU A 335 16.29 3.47 4.94
CA LEU A 335 17.68 3.16 4.66
C LEU A 335 18.20 3.94 3.45
N ALA A 336 19.28 4.72 3.61
CA ALA A 336 19.91 5.47 2.53
C ALA A 336 20.36 4.57 1.37
N GLU A 337 20.85 3.37 1.65
CA GLU A 337 21.28 2.38 0.63
C GLU A 337 20.11 1.79 -0.18
N ALA A 338 18.90 1.88 0.34
CA ALA A 338 17.68 1.43 -0.37
C ALA A 338 17.04 2.53 -1.22
N LEU A 339 17.58 3.75 -1.22
CA LEU A 339 17.14 4.83 -2.09
C LEU A 339 17.44 4.51 -3.55
N GLU A 340 16.43 4.72 -4.40
CA GLU A 340 16.46 4.31 -5.81
C GLU A 340 17.56 5.02 -6.61
N THR A 341 18.38 4.23 -7.30
CA THR A 341 19.42 4.72 -8.20
C THR A 341 19.38 3.96 -9.52
N TRP A 342 19.67 4.66 -10.62
CA TRP A 342 19.73 4.07 -11.96
C TRP A 342 21.04 4.37 -12.66
N GLU A 343 21.52 3.43 -13.47
CA GLU A 343 22.67 3.65 -14.35
C GLU A 343 22.36 4.77 -15.36
N ILE A 344 23.21 5.78 -15.45
CA ILE A 344 23.02 6.90 -16.38
C ILE A 344 22.97 6.44 -17.85
N SER A 345 23.59 5.31 -18.16
CA SER A 345 23.52 4.68 -19.49
C SER A 345 22.10 4.28 -19.91
N ILE A 346 21.22 4.00 -18.93
CA ILE A 346 19.80 3.73 -19.20
C ILE A 346 19.12 5.03 -19.66
N PHE A 347 19.42 6.14 -19.01
CA PHE A 347 18.91 7.46 -19.38
C PHE A 347 19.42 7.88 -20.76
N ASP A 348 20.72 7.75 -21.01
CA ASP A 348 21.32 8.04 -22.33
C ASP A 348 20.69 7.19 -23.45
N ARG A 349 20.33 5.92 -23.16
CA ARG A 349 19.67 5.02 -24.10
C ARG A 349 18.20 5.40 -24.35
N LEU A 350 17.45 5.77 -23.31
CA LEU A 350 16.00 5.94 -23.39
C LEU A 350 15.60 7.36 -23.80
N PHE A 351 16.22 8.38 -23.22
CA PHE A 351 15.80 9.77 -23.34
C PHE A 351 17.00 10.75 -23.22
N PRO A 352 17.84 10.87 -24.25
CA PRO A 352 19.05 11.69 -24.22
C PRO A 352 18.81 13.14 -23.77
N ARG A 353 17.68 13.74 -24.16
CA ARG A 353 17.34 15.13 -23.75
C ARG A 353 17.09 15.25 -22.25
N ILE A 354 16.41 14.30 -21.64
CA ILE A 354 16.24 14.25 -20.19
C ILE A 354 17.58 14.07 -19.50
N THR A 355 18.47 13.24 -20.07
CA THR A 355 19.83 13.08 -19.52
C THR A 355 20.63 14.39 -19.53
N GLU A 356 20.54 15.19 -20.60
CA GLU A 356 21.16 16.52 -20.65
C GLU A 356 20.63 17.42 -19.55
N ILE A 357 19.31 17.43 -19.33
CA ILE A 357 18.66 18.23 -18.26
C ILE A 357 19.11 17.76 -16.88
N VAL A 358 19.15 16.47 -16.64
CA VAL A 358 19.60 15.89 -15.35
C VAL A 358 21.08 16.24 -15.08
N ARG A 359 21.93 16.20 -16.11
CA ARG A 359 23.34 16.60 -15.99
C ARG A 359 23.48 18.12 -15.71
N GLU A 360 22.63 18.94 -16.31
CA GLU A 360 22.63 20.37 -16.03
C GLU A 360 22.09 20.71 -14.64
N ILE A 361 21.07 19.98 -14.14
CA ILE A 361 20.61 20.05 -12.75
C ILE A 361 21.77 19.72 -11.79
N ASP A 362 22.48 18.63 -12.05
CA ASP A 362 23.66 18.23 -11.25
C ASP A 362 24.77 19.30 -11.28
N ARG A 363 25.09 19.84 -12.46
CA ARG A 363 26.10 20.88 -12.60
C ARG A 363 25.76 22.14 -11.80
N ARG A 364 24.52 22.58 -11.89
CA ARG A 364 24.03 23.77 -11.14
C ARG A 364 24.00 23.52 -9.64
N PHE A 365 23.54 22.35 -9.21
CA PHE A 365 23.61 21.93 -7.82
C PHE A 365 25.04 22.06 -7.28
N ARG A 366 26.03 21.50 -8.00
CA ARG A 366 27.45 21.55 -7.57
C ARG A 366 27.98 22.98 -7.44
N VAL A 367 27.59 23.85 -8.37
CA VAL A 367 27.99 25.27 -8.31
C VAL A 367 27.35 25.95 -7.11
N GLU A 368 26.04 25.80 -6.90
CA GLU A 368 25.33 26.37 -5.77
C GLU A 368 25.91 25.89 -4.42
N MET A 369 26.21 24.61 -4.29
CA MET A 369 26.76 24.08 -3.04
C MET A 369 28.19 24.56 -2.78
N ALA A 370 29.00 24.73 -3.83
CA ALA A 370 30.31 25.32 -3.70
C ALA A 370 30.25 26.82 -3.30
N GLU A 371 29.32 27.58 -3.86
CA GLU A 371 29.07 28.97 -3.49
C GLU A 371 28.57 29.10 -2.04
N ARG A 372 27.84 28.11 -1.54
CA ARG A 372 27.44 28.01 -0.13
C ARG A 372 28.60 27.60 0.79
N GLY A 373 29.74 27.24 0.24
CA GLY A 373 30.97 26.92 1.00
C GLY A 373 31.09 25.47 1.47
N LEU A 374 30.32 24.54 0.88
CA LEU A 374 30.44 23.12 1.19
C LEU A 374 31.76 22.55 0.63
N ASP A 375 32.34 21.60 1.33
CA ASP A 375 33.50 20.87 0.83
C ASP A 375 33.16 19.90 -0.32
N GLN A 376 34.15 19.57 -1.12
CA GLN A 376 33.96 18.74 -2.32
C GLN A 376 33.44 17.32 -2.01
N GLY A 377 33.80 16.77 -0.84
CA GLY A 377 33.32 15.46 -0.40
C GLY A 377 31.80 15.47 -0.17
N THR A 378 31.31 16.45 0.57
CA THR A 378 29.87 16.68 0.84
C THR A 378 29.12 16.97 -0.47
N ILE A 379 29.66 17.82 -1.34
CA ILE A 379 29.06 18.10 -2.66
C ILE A 379 28.91 16.80 -3.47
N ASN A 380 29.94 15.96 -3.55
CA ASN A 380 29.88 14.70 -4.27
C ASN A 380 28.90 13.70 -3.64
N TYR A 381 28.80 13.68 -2.31
CA TYR A 381 27.83 12.87 -1.60
C TYR A 381 26.40 13.27 -1.90
N MET A 382 26.10 14.57 -1.96
CA MET A 382 24.75 15.11 -2.21
C MET A 382 24.43 15.26 -3.70
N ALA A 383 25.38 15.10 -4.61
CA ALA A 383 25.14 15.35 -6.03
C ALA A 383 24.09 14.43 -6.65
N PRO A 384 23.13 14.95 -7.43
CA PRO A 384 22.12 14.17 -8.17
C PRO A 384 22.70 13.09 -9.09
N VAL A 385 23.88 13.34 -9.67
CA VAL A 385 24.62 12.37 -10.47
C VAL A 385 25.97 12.10 -9.83
N SER A 386 26.27 10.84 -9.53
CA SER A 386 27.55 10.46 -8.94
C SER A 386 28.07 9.17 -9.60
N GLY A 387 29.29 9.21 -10.13
CA GLY A 387 29.83 8.13 -10.93
C GLY A 387 28.98 7.88 -12.17
N ASP A 388 28.49 6.65 -12.32
CA ASP A 388 27.61 6.21 -13.38
C ASP A 388 26.11 6.15 -12.94
N LYS A 389 25.77 6.73 -11.77
CA LYS A 389 24.42 6.63 -11.19
C LYS A 389 23.71 7.98 -11.16
N VAL A 390 22.43 7.94 -11.54
CA VAL A 390 21.42 8.97 -11.24
C VAL A 390 20.72 8.59 -9.94
N ARG A 391 20.70 9.50 -8.98
CA ARG A 391 20.15 9.29 -7.63
C ARG A 391 18.82 10.02 -7.50
N MET A 392 17.73 9.27 -7.56
CA MET A 392 16.38 9.82 -7.69
C MET A 392 15.98 10.68 -6.50
N ALA A 393 16.21 10.22 -5.28
CA ALA A 393 15.89 10.99 -4.06
C ALA A 393 16.65 12.32 -3.98
N TRP A 394 17.88 12.40 -4.51
CA TRP A 394 18.69 13.63 -4.53
C TRP A 394 18.12 14.68 -5.49
N ILE A 395 17.60 14.22 -6.66
CA ILE A 395 16.86 15.12 -7.57
C ILE A 395 15.61 15.63 -6.87
N ALA A 396 14.84 14.74 -6.21
CA ALA A 396 13.64 15.12 -5.49
C ALA A 396 13.91 16.13 -4.37
N CYS A 397 14.94 15.91 -3.55
CA CYS A 397 15.31 16.83 -2.46
C CYS A 397 15.74 18.21 -2.97
N TYR A 398 16.46 18.26 -4.10
CA TYR A 398 16.89 19.53 -4.68
C TYR A 398 15.75 20.34 -5.26
N ALA A 399 14.80 19.66 -5.92
CA ALA A 399 13.72 20.32 -6.67
C ALA A 399 12.42 20.52 -5.87
N SER A 400 12.25 19.87 -4.71
CA SER A 400 10.99 19.93 -3.96
C SER A 400 10.97 21.06 -2.92
N TYR A 401 9.84 21.79 -2.85
CA TYR A 401 9.64 22.81 -1.81
C TYR A 401 9.26 22.23 -0.45
N SER A 402 8.78 20.97 -0.43
CA SER A 402 8.42 20.25 0.79
C SER A 402 8.90 18.82 0.71
N ILE A 403 9.48 18.31 1.78
CA ILE A 403 9.98 16.94 1.93
C ILE A 403 9.39 16.40 3.22
N ASN A 404 8.61 15.34 3.16
CA ASN A 404 8.04 14.79 4.38
C ASN A 404 8.36 13.32 4.61
N GLY A 405 8.51 12.97 5.89
CA GLY A 405 8.39 11.60 6.37
C GLY A 405 6.93 11.25 6.65
N VAL A 406 6.67 9.96 6.98
CA VAL A 406 5.34 9.38 7.08
C VAL A 406 4.94 8.91 8.48
N ALA A 407 5.82 9.14 9.47
CA ALA A 407 5.61 9.01 10.90
C ALA A 407 6.60 9.91 11.64
N ALA A 408 6.34 10.24 12.89
CA ALA A 408 7.21 11.12 13.68
C ALA A 408 8.64 10.57 13.77
N LEU A 409 8.80 9.32 14.19
CA LEU A 409 10.11 8.66 14.27
C LEU A 409 10.82 8.63 12.90
N HIS A 410 10.11 8.24 11.86
CA HIS A 410 10.65 8.22 10.49
C HIS A 410 11.18 9.59 10.06
N THR A 411 10.42 10.63 10.34
CA THR A 411 10.82 12.00 9.99
C THR A 411 12.10 12.42 10.71
N GLU A 412 12.27 12.05 11.99
CA GLU A 412 13.49 12.33 12.72
C GLU A 412 14.70 11.52 12.19
N ILE A 413 14.49 10.26 11.80
CA ILE A 413 15.54 9.45 11.15
C ILE A 413 15.95 10.08 9.79
N ILE A 414 14.98 10.52 8.99
CA ILE A 414 15.27 11.21 7.72
C ILE A 414 16.13 12.45 7.96
N LYS A 415 15.77 13.29 8.92
CA LYS A 415 16.48 14.53 9.24
C LYS A 415 17.89 14.30 9.80
N ARG A 416 18.09 13.18 10.54
CA ARG A 416 19.34 12.88 11.21
C ARG A 416 20.29 12.06 10.33
N GLU A 417 19.76 11.10 9.58
CA GLU A 417 20.55 10.06 8.91
C GLU A 417 20.34 10.05 7.40
N THR A 418 19.14 9.67 6.93
CA THR A 418 18.90 9.34 5.52
C THR A 418 19.12 10.53 4.59
N LEU A 419 18.68 11.74 5.00
CA LEU A 419 18.78 12.98 4.26
C LEU A 419 19.37 14.12 5.14
N GLY A 420 20.26 13.79 6.08
CA GLY A 420 20.78 14.72 7.07
C GLY A 420 21.46 15.94 6.47
N GLU A 421 22.27 15.77 5.43
CA GLU A 421 22.96 16.87 4.73
C GLU A 421 21.96 17.80 4.02
N TRP A 422 20.87 17.24 3.47
CA TRP A 422 19.80 18.03 2.86
C TRP A 422 19.04 18.83 3.91
N HIS A 423 18.75 18.22 5.05
CA HIS A 423 18.11 18.90 6.17
C HIS A 423 18.98 20.02 6.75
N ALA A 424 20.28 19.79 6.82
CA ALA A 424 21.21 20.83 7.32
C ALA A 424 21.23 22.09 6.44
N ILE A 425 20.96 21.95 5.13
CA ILE A 425 20.97 23.08 4.17
C ILE A 425 19.58 23.75 4.06
N TRP A 426 18.51 22.95 4.06
CA TRP A 426 17.12 23.42 3.90
C TRP A 426 16.19 22.84 4.98
N PRO A 427 16.39 23.15 6.27
CA PRO A 427 15.60 22.57 7.35
C PRO A 427 14.09 22.91 7.23
N GLU A 428 13.76 24.06 6.63
CA GLU A 428 12.39 24.52 6.44
C GLU A 428 11.57 23.66 5.46
N ARG A 429 12.20 22.86 4.60
CA ARG A 429 11.51 21.96 3.68
C ARG A 429 11.04 20.66 4.35
N PHE A 430 11.65 20.28 5.49
CA PHE A 430 11.40 19.00 6.15
C PHE A 430 10.25 19.09 7.14
N ASN A 431 9.27 18.19 6.97
CA ASN A 431 8.13 18.11 7.87
C ASN A 431 7.63 16.67 8.02
N ASN A 432 6.75 16.44 9.01
CA ASN A 432 6.10 15.16 9.23
C ASN A 432 4.64 15.20 8.76
N LYS A 433 4.24 14.17 8.05
CA LYS A 433 2.84 13.86 7.75
C LYS A 433 2.58 12.41 8.14
N THR A 434 2.26 12.19 9.42
CA THR A 434 1.92 10.86 9.89
C THR A 434 0.81 10.26 9.05
N ASN A 435 1.04 9.06 8.52
CA ASN A 435 0.07 8.36 7.69
C ASN A 435 -1.27 8.17 8.40
N GLY A 436 -2.29 7.92 7.62
CA GLY A 436 -3.62 7.53 8.07
C GLY A 436 -4.29 6.61 7.05
N VAL A 437 -5.38 5.99 7.47
CA VAL A 437 -6.21 5.13 6.61
C VAL A 437 -7.66 5.59 6.65
N THR A 438 -8.40 5.36 5.55
CA THR A 438 -9.80 5.80 5.47
C THR A 438 -10.68 5.00 6.42
N PRO A 439 -11.42 5.67 7.34
CA PRO A 439 -12.36 4.99 8.22
C PRO A 439 -13.57 4.42 7.46
N ARG A 440 -13.86 4.91 6.25
CA ARG A 440 -14.95 4.40 5.40
C ARG A 440 -14.73 2.94 5.06
N ARG A 441 -13.65 2.60 4.34
CA ARG A 441 -13.37 1.20 4.01
C ARG A 441 -12.95 0.38 5.22
N TRP A 442 -12.06 0.90 6.07
CA TRP A 442 -11.36 0.12 7.10
C TRP A 442 -12.08 0.06 8.45
N LEU A 443 -13.24 0.72 8.57
CA LEU A 443 -14.10 0.61 9.74
C LEU A 443 -15.59 0.51 9.31
N ARG A 444 -16.14 1.54 8.64
CA ARG A 444 -17.57 1.59 8.26
C ARG A 444 -17.99 0.40 7.40
N GLN A 445 -17.23 0.12 6.34
CA GLN A 445 -17.55 -0.91 5.37
C GLN A 445 -17.18 -2.31 5.84
N CYS A 446 -15.94 -2.53 6.29
CA CYS A 446 -15.47 -3.87 6.63
C CYS A 446 -16.00 -4.39 7.98
N ASN A 447 -16.48 -3.51 8.89
CA ASN A 447 -17.00 -3.87 10.20
C ASN A 447 -18.34 -3.21 10.51
N PRO A 448 -19.43 -3.57 9.78
CA PRO A 448 -20.73 -2.91 9.93
C PRO A 448 -21.35 -3.07 11.32
N ARG A 449 -21.04 -4.17 12.05
CA ARG A 449 -21.53 -4.37 13.43
C ARG A 449 -20.88 -3.38 14.39
N LEU A 450 -19.55 -3.16 14.29
CA LEU A 450 -18.87 -2.16 15.11
C LEU A 450 -19.34 -0.76 14.72
N SER A 451 -19.54 -0.49 13.44
CA SER A 451 -20.06 0.80 12.95
C SER A 451 -21.42 1.15 13.54
N ALA A 452 -22.33 0.19 13.61
CA ALA A 452 -23.64 0.40 14.24
C ALA A 452 -23.52 0.70 15.75
N LEU A 453 -22.56 0.06 16.45
CA LEU A 453 -22.26 0.37 17.83
C LEU A 453 -21.72 1.80 18.00
N LEU A 454 -20.83 2.23 17.10
CA LEU A 454 -20.27 3.57 17.12
C LEU A 454 -21.34 4.65 16.80
N ASP A 455 -22.20 4.40 15.82
CA ASP A 455 -23.35 5.28 15.50
C ASP A 455 -24.26 5.49 16.73
N GLU A 456 -24.50 4.41 17.51
CA GLU A 456 -25.30 4.48 18.73
C GLU A 456 -24.59 5.26 19.85
N VAL A 457 -23.31 4.97 20.08
CA VAL A 457 -22.53 5.60 21.17
C VAL A 457 -22.35 7.10 20.92
N THR A 458 -22.07 7.49 19.68
CA THR A 458 -21.88 8.90 19.31
C THR A 458 -23.19 9.63 19.00
N GLY A 459 -24.29 8.91 18.81
CA GLY A 459 -25.59 9.45 18.40
C GLY A 459 -25.67 9.92 16.95
N SER A 460 -24.63 9.65 16.13
CA SER A 460 -24.57 10.03 14.71
C SER A 460 -23.47 9.24 13.98
N ASP A 461 -23.37 9.40 12.66
CA ASP A 461 -22.30 8.86 11.83
C ASP A 461 -21.17 9.88 11.54
N THR A 462 -21.10 10.98 12.30
CA THR A 462 -20.08 12.04 12.14
C THR A 462 -18.65 11.49 12.21
N TRP A 463 -18.42 10.45 13.02
CA TRP A 463 -17.12 9.78 13.15
C TRP A 463 -16.59 9.23 11.83
N VAL A 464 -17.45 8.99 10.84
CA VAL A 464 -17.04 8.51 9.50
C VAL A 464 -16.21 9.54 8.75
N LYS A 465 -16.41 10.83 9.03
CA LYS A 465 -15.61 11.96 8.48
C LYS A 465 -14.63 12.55 9.49
N ASP A 466 -14.93 12.46 10.76
CA ASP A 466 -14.07 12.95 11.84
C ASP A 466 -13.92 11.88 12.94
N LEU A 467 -12.97 10.99 12.75
CA LEU A 467 -12.73 9.89 13.67
C LEU A 467 -12.29 10.37 15.07
N SER A 468 -11.88 11.63 15.22
CA SER A 468 -11.41 12.19 16.49
C SER A 468 -12.53 12.32 17.52
N VAL A 469 -13.80 12.41 17.09
CA VAL A 469 -14.94 12.49 18.01
C VAL A 469 -15.09 11.25 18.89
N LEU A 470 -14.57 10.10 18.47
CA LEU A 470 -14.59 8.88 19.27
C LEU A 470 -13.81 9.01 20.59
N ALA A 471 -12.83 9.89 20.67
CA ALA A 471 -11.99 10.06 21.85
C ALA A 471 -12.79 10.53 23.10
N GLU A 472 -13.89 11.23 22.88
CA GLU A 472 -14.78 11.68 23.98
C GLU A 472 -15.49 10.52 24.68
N HIS A 473 -15.57 9.37 24.00
CA HIS A 473 -16.25 8.16 24.46
C HIS A 473 -15.30 7.13 25.08
N THR A 474 -14.02 7.42 25.25
CA THR A 474 -13.03 6.46 25.79
C THR A 474 -13.40 6.01 27.20
N ASP A 475 -13.72 6.96 28.08
CA ASP A 475 -13.97 6.71 29.50
C ASP A 475 -15.43 6.99 29.94
N SER A 476 -16.30 7.41 29.01
CA SER A 476 -17.67 7.85 29.30
C SER A 476 -18.74 6.80 29.02
N VAL A 477 -18.38 5.62 28.55
CA VAL A 477 -19.32 4.55 28.19
C VAL A 477 -19.69 3.68 29.39
N ASP A 478 -20.88 3.09 29.34
CA ASP A 478 -21.30 2.04 30.28
C ASP A 478 -20.53 0.75 30.03
N GLU A 479 -20.21 0.00 31.09
CA GLU A 479 -19.43 -1.24 30.97
C GLU A 479 -20.08 -2.33 30.12
N SER A 480 -21.39 -2.26 29.83
CA SER A 480 -22.07 -3.15 28.88
C SER A 480 -21.55 -3.02 27.45
N ILE A 481 -20.89 -1.93 27.10
CA ILE A 481 -20.22 -1.75 25.81
C ILE A 481 -19.16 -2.83 25.59
N TYR A 482 -18.43 -3.23 26.64
CA TYR A 482 -17.38 -4.25 26.53
C TYR A 482 -17.98 -5.63 26.21
N ASP A 483 -19.14 -5.97 26.76
CA ASP A 483 -19.84 -7.22 26.47
C ASP A 483 -20.32 -7.22 24.99
N ARG A 484 -20.91 -6.11 24.54
CA ARG A 484 -21.32 -5.93 23.13
C ARG A 484 -20.14 -5.98 22.17
N LEU A 485 -19.00 -5.38 22.54
CA LEU A 485 -17.79 -5.42 21.72
C LEU A 485 -17.25 -6.85 21.59
N ALA A 486 -17.31 -7.65 22.68
CA ALA A 486 -16.97 -9.07 22.65
C ALA A 486 -17.89 -9.86 21.70
N GLU A 487 -19.21 -9.62 21.75
CA GLU A 487 -20.18 -10.25 20.85
C GLU A 487 -19.91 -9.90 19.36
N ILE A 488 -19.62 -8.63 19.08
CA ILE A 488 -19.26 -8.17 17.74
C ILE A 488 -17.98 -8.86 17.24
N LYS A 489 -16.94 -8.87 18.06
CA LYS A 489 -15.66 -9.53 17.74
C LYS A 489 -15.86 -11.02 17.48
N HIS A 490 -16.61 -11.70 18.34
CA HIS A 490 -16.93 -13.12 18.15
C HIS A 490 -17.67 -13.37 16.82
N ALA A 491 -18.70 -12.57 16.52
CA ALA A 491 -19.44 -12.69 15.27
C ALA A 491 -18.54 -12.49 14.03
N ASN A 492 -17.61 -11.51 14.06
CA ASN A 492 -16.64 -11.30 13.00
C ASN A 492 -15.66 -12.49 12.85
N LYS A 493 -15.27 -13.12 13.97
CA LYS A 493 -14.43 -14.33 13.96
C LYS A 493 -15.17 -15.53 13.37
N VAL A 494 -16.46 -15.69 13.67
CA VAL A 494 -17.31 -16.73 13.05
C VAL A 494 -17.42 -16.52 11.53
N ASP A 495 -17.67 -15.28 11.08
CA ASP A 495 -17.72 -14.97 9.65
C ASP A 495 -16.40 -15.26 8.94
N PHE A 496 -15.28 -14.85 9.53
CA PHE A 496 -13.95 -15.15 8.97
C PHE A 496 -13.65 -16.66 8.96
N ALA A 497 -14.03 -17.40 10.03
CA ALA A 497 -13.84 -18.85 10.09
C ALA A 497 -14.63 -19.57 8.98
N ALA A 498 -15.85 -19.14 8.71
CA ALA A 498 -16.65 -19.65 7.61
C ALA A 498 -16.04 -19.30 6.24
N TRP A 499 -15.59 -18.07 6.07
CA TRP A 499 -14.95 -17.60 4.84
C TRP A 499 -13.66 -18.36 4.51
N ILE A 500 -12.76 -18.57 5.49
CA ILE A 500 -11.49 -19.28 5.28
C ILE A 500 -11.73 -20.76 5.03
N ALA A 501 -12.74 -21.38 5.69
CA ALA A 501 -13.11 -22.76 5.45
C ALA A 501 -13.62 -22.97 4.02
N GLN A 502 -14.42 -22.06 3.50
CA GLN A 502 -14.91 -22.11 2.12
C GLN A 502 -13.80 -21.90 1.10
N ARG A 503 -12.89 -20.94 1.37
CA ARG A 503 -11.85 -20.52 0.44
C ARG A 503 -10.65 -21.46 0.41
N GLU A 504 -10.20 -21.89 1.59
CA GLU A 504 -8.91 -22.59 1.78
C GLU A 504 -9.10 -24.03 2.28
N GLY A 505 -10.33 -24.40 2.65
CA GLY A 505 -10.61 -25.72 3.24
C GLY A 505 -10.05 -25.90 4.66
N ILE A 506 -9.74 -24.80 5.36
CA ILE A 506 -9.14 -24.84 6.71
C ILE A 506 -10.18 -24.48 7.75
N GLU A 507 -10.48 -25.42 8.67
CA GLU A 507 -11.35 -25.16 9.82
C GLU A 507 -10.55 -24.55 10.97
N ILE A 508 -11.02 -23.42 11.51
CA ILE A 508 -10.46 -22.73 12.67
C ILE A 508 -11.53 -22.49 13.73
N ASP A 509 -11.09 -22.44 14.99
CA ASP A 509 -11.98 -22.22 16.15
C ASP A 509 -12.17 -20.71 16.38
N PRO A 510 -13.38 -20.16 16.25
CA PRO A 510 -13.62 -18.74 16.51
C PRO A 510 -13.45 -18.32 17.97
N GLU A 511 -13.38 -19.27 18.93
CA GLU A 511 -13.08 -18.98 20.33
C GLU A 511 -11.56 -18.78 20.58
N ALA A 512 -10.71 -19.15 19.61
CA ALA A 512 -9.26 -19.00 19.75
C ALA A 512 -8.84 -17.53 19.58
N ILE A 513 -7.71 -17.13 20.15
CA ILE A 513 -7.08 -15.83 19.87
C ILE A 513 -6.69 -15.79 18.38
N PHE A 514 -7.14 -14.80 17.64
CA PHE A 514 -6.70 -14.55 16.26
C PHE A 514 -5.50 -13.60 16.25
N ASP A 515 -4.31 -14.19 16.09
CA ASP A 515 -3.00 -13.56 16.11
C ASP A 515 -2.55 -13.35 14.66
N VAL A 516 -2.50 -12.09 14.20
CA VAL A 516 -2.52 -11.78 12.77
C VAL A 516 -1.28 -10.98 12.34
N GLN A 517 -0.57 -11.50 11.32
CA GLN A 517 0.54 -10.83 10.64
C GLN A 517 0.29 -10.80 9.12
N ILE A 518 -0.43 -9.78 8.65
CA ILE A 518 -0.75 -9.58 7.23
C ILE A 518 -0.02 -8.35 6.68
N LYS A 519 1.03 -8.57 5.94
CA LYS A 519 1.86 -7.54 5.31
C LYS A 519 2.80 -8.14 4.27
N ARG A 520 3.30 -7.35 3.31
CA ARG A 520 4.31 -7.79 2.35
C ARG A 520 5.43 -8.56 3.06
N LEU A 521 5.85 -9.69 2.51
CA LEU A 521 6.93 -10.45 3.10
C LEU A 521 8.28 -9.77 2.80
N HIS A 522 8.97 -9.44 3.86
CA HIS A 522 10.32 -8.88 3.83
C HIS A 522 11.03 -9.23 5.14
N GLU A 523 12.34 -9.48 5.07
CA GLU A 523 13.10 -9.93 6.26
C GLU A 523 13.01 -8.93 7.42
N TYR A 524 13.04 -7.61 7.17
CA TYR A 524 12.97 -6.59 8.24
C TYR A 524 11.61 -6.57 8.96
N LYS A 525 10.52 -7.06 8.34
CA LYS A 525 9.19 -7.19 8.95
C LYS A 525 9.08 -8.39 9.88
N ARG A 526 10.07 -9.22 9.87
CA ARG A 526 10.38 -10.33 10.80
C ARG A 526 9.27 -11.39 10.92
N GLN A 527 8.58 -11.73 9.82
CA GLN A 527 7.71 -12.92 9.80
C GLN A 527 8.48 -14.17 10.26
N LEU A 528 9.79 -14.21 10.01
CA LEU A 528 10.67 -15.27 10.51
C LEU A 528 10.68 -15.35 12.04
N LEU A 529 10.70 -14.23 12.77
CA LEU A 529 10.63 -14.19 14.23
C LEU A 529 9.34 -14.82 14.76
N ASN A 530 8.20 -14.51 14.13
CA ASN A 530 6.91 -15.10 14.47
C ASN A 530 6.89 -16.62 14.16
N ALA A 531 7.43 -17.04 13.01
CA ALA A 531 7.55 -18.44 12.64
C ALA A 531 8.40 -19.25 13.65
N ILE A 532 9.55 -18.67 14.07
CA ILE A 532 10.41 -19.23 15.11
C ILE A 532 9.66 -19.37 16.45
N TYR A 533 8.88 -18.38 16.86
CA TYR A 533 8.06 -18.45 18.06
C TYR A 533 7.00 -19.56 17.99
N ILE A 534 6.32 -19.71 16.85
CA ILE A 534 5.30 -20.75 16.68
C ILE A 534 5.93 -22.16 16.83
N LEU A 535 7.12 -22.33 16.24
CA LEU A 535 7.84 -23.60 16.33
C LEU A 535 8.38 -23.84 17.75
N ASP A 536 8.83 -22.82 18.48
CA ASP A 536 9.17 -22.91 19.90
C ASP A 536 7.97 -23.32 20.76
N LEU A 537 6.81 -22.70 20.54
CA LEU A 537 5.58 -23.03 21.24
C LEU A 537 5.17 -24.49 20.96
N TYR A 538 5.26 -24.93 19.69
CA TYR A 538 5.01 -26.33 19.33
C TYR A 538 5.89 -27.29 20.13
N PHE A 539 7.20 -27.05 20.18
CA PHE A 539 8.12 -27.90 20.93
C PHE A 539 7.90 -27.87 22.44
N ARG A 540 7.59 -26.71 23.02
CA ARG A 540 7.22 -26.57 24.44
C ARG A 540 5.98 -27.42 24.77
N MET A 541 4.93 -27.37 23.94
CA MET A 541 3.72 -28.19 24.12
C MET A 541 4.00 -29.70 23.96
N LYS A 542 4.90 -30.10 23.06
CA LYS A 542 5.30 -31.50 22.89
C LYS A 542 6.14 -32.02 24.07
N GLN A 543 6.96 -31.13 24.66
CA GLN A 543 7.83 -31.50 25.79
C GLN A 543 7.05 -31.55 27.11
N ASP A 544 6.11 -30.64 27.30
CA ASP A 544 5.26 -30.56 28.50
C ASP A 544 3.76 -30.57 28.10
N PRO A 545 3.12 -31.71 28.05
CA PRO A 545 1.69 -31.83 27.75
C PRO A 545 0.78 -31.17 28.79
N SER A 546 1.30 -30.79 29.97
CA SER A 546 0.56 -30.08 31.01
C SER A 546 0.57 -28.55 30.84
N LEU A 547 1.38 -28.05 29.91
CA LEU A 547 1.49 -26.62 29.63
C LEU A 547 0.13 -26.05 29.22
N GLN A 548 -0.35 -25.08 30.01
CA GLN A 548 -1.61 -24.39 29.70
C GLN A 548 -1.36 -23.31 28.66
N VAL A 549 -1.81 -23.56 27.44
CA VAL A 549 -1.73 -22.62 26.33
C VAL A 549 -3.14 -22.23 25.91
N PRO A 550 -3.50 -20.92 25.88
CA PRO A 550 -4.76 -20.49 25.29
C PRO A 550 -4.86 -20.90 23.82
N LYS A 551 -6.07 -21.27 23.40
CA LYS A 551 -6.29 -21.57 21.97
C LYS A 551 -5.89 -20.37 21.11
N ARG A 552 -5.16 -20.62 20.01
CA ARG A 552 -4.66 -19.58 19.14
C ARG A 552 -4.62 -19.98 17.68
N VAL A 553 -5.02 -19.10 16.81
CA VAL A 553 -4.85 -19.21 15.36
C VAL A 553 -3.85 -18.14 14.90
N PHE A 554 -2.70 -18.57 14.42
CA PHE A 554 -1.71 -17.69 13.81
C PHE A 554 -2.07 -17.51 12.34
N ILE A 555 -2.36 -16.28 11.93
CA ILE A 555 -2.86 -15.96 10.60
C ILE A 555 -1.83 -15.11 9.87
N PHE A 556 -1.27 -15.65 8.79
CA PHE A 556 -0.35 -14.95 7.89
C PHE A 556 -1.05 -14.62 6.58
N GLY A 557 -0.65 -13.49 5.98
CA GLY A 557 -1.01 -13.10 4.63
C GLY A 557 0.09 -12.23 4.06
N ALA A 558 0.75 -12.71 3.01
CA ALA A 558 1.93 -12.04 2.47
C ALA A 558 2.22 -12.46 1.04
N LYS A 559 2.75 -11.53 0.24
CA LYS A 559 3.40 -11.82 -1.04
C LYS A 559 4.87 -11.41 -0.95
N ALA A 560 5.77 -12.26 -1.45
CA ALA A 560 7.19 -11.94 -1.63
C ALA A 560 7.44 -11.47 -3.06
N ALA A 561 8.36 -10.52 -3.25
CA ALA A 561 8.80 -10.15 -4.59
C ALA A 561 9.37 -11.39 -5.32
N PRO A 562 9.09 -11.59 -6.62
CA PRO A 562 9.45 -12.83 -7.34
C PRO A 562 10.94 -13.17 -7.28
N GLY A 563 11.83 -12.19 -7.33
CA GLY A 563 13.28 -12.36 -7.24
C GLY A 563 13.84 -12.46 -5.81
N TYR A 564 13.03 -12.27 -4.77
CA TYR A 564 13.49 -12.25 -3.38
C TYR A 564 13.43 -13.66 -2.77
N ILE A 565 14.43 -14.48 -3.10
CA ILE A 565 14.47 -15.91 -2.74
C ILE A 565 14.35 -16.13 -1.24
N ARG A 566 15.05 -15.37 -0.40
CA ARG A 566 15.01 -15.53 1.06
C ARG A 566 13.62 -15.23 1.63
N ALA A 567 12.93 -14.22 1.11
CA ALA A 567 11.54 -13.96 1.47
C ALA A 567 10.61 -15.11 1.06
N LYS A 568 10.80 -15.70 -0.13
CA LYS A 568 10.06 -16.89 -0.58
C LYS A 568 10.36 -18.12 0.29
N ALA A 569 11.60 -18.25 0.77
CA ALA A 569 11.99 -19.29 1.71
C ALA A 569 11.27 -19.17 3.07
N ILE A 570 11.05 -17.95 3.56
CA ILE A 570 10.25 -17.70 4.78
C ILE A 570 8.79 -18.12 4.57
N ILE A 571 8.19 -17.86 3.40
CA ILE A 571 6.84 -18.35 3.06
C ILE A 571 6.80 -19.89 3.14
N LYS A 572 7.75 -20.58 2.49
CA LYS A 572 7.84 -22.04 2.52
C LYS A 572 8.01 -22.56 3.95
N LEU A 573 8.83 -21.88 4.77
CA LEU A 573 9.02 -22.24 6.18
C LEU A 573 7.70 -22.14 6.98
N ILE A 574 6.94 -21.05 6.82
CA ILE A 574 5.65 -20.88 7.50
C ILE A 574 4.67 -21.98 7.08
N ASN A 575 4.61 -22.31 5.78
CA ASN A 575 3.76 -23.39 5.29
C ASN A 575 4.20 -24.76 5.84
N ALA A 576 5.50 -25.04 5.92
CA ALA A 576 6.00 -26.29 6.52
C ALA A 576 5.70 -26.37 8.03
N ILE A 577 5.77 -25.25 8.75
CA ILE A 577 5.34 -25.18 10.16
C ILE A 577 3.81 -25.37 10.26
N ALA A 578 3.03 -24.81 9.35
CA ALA A 578 1.59 -25.03 9.30
C ALA A 578 1.26 -26.51 9.11
N ASP A 579 1.94 -27.19 8.20
CA ASP A 579 1.77 -28.63 7.99
C ASP A 579 2.13 -29.45 9.25
N LEU A 580 3.24 -29.11 9.89
CA LEU A 580 3.67 -29.78 11.13
C LEU A 580 2.65 -29.59 12.27
N VAL A 581 2.21 -28.35 12.51
CA VAL A 581 1.32 -27.98 13.63
C VAL A 581 -0.08 -28.49 13.38
N ASN A 582 -0.64 -28.24 12.20
CA ASN A 582 -2.05 -28.52 11.91
C ASN A 582 -2.36 -30.02 11.79
N ASN A 583 -1.35 -30.85 11.45
CA ASN A 583 -1.51 -32.31 11.37
C ASN A 583 -1.11 -33.04 12.66
N ASP A 584 -0.55 -32.37 13.68
CA ASP A 584 -0.28 -32.98 14.98
C ASP A 584 -1.58 -33.19 15.76
N PRO A 585 -1.97 -34.41 16.10
CA PRO A 585 -3.28 -34.74 16.70
C PRO A 585 -3.50 -34.16 18.11
N VAL A 586 -2.43 -33.70 18.77
CA VAL A 586 -2.48 -33.08 20.12
C VAL A 586 -2.42 -31.56 19.99
N VAL A 587 -1.40 -31.03 19.32
CA VAL A 587 -1.11 -29.62 19.26
C VAL A 587 -2.18 -28.86 18.44
N SER A 588 -2.68 -29.47 17.35
CA SER A 588 -3.69 -28.84 16.47
C SER A 588 -5.04 -28.54 17.14
N LYS A 589 -5.29 -29.08 18.32
CA LYS A 589 -6.48 -28.78 19.15
C LYS A 589 -6.37 -27.46 19.89
N THR A 590 -5.14 -26.95 20.04
CA THR A 590 -4.84 -25.74 20.80
C THR A 590 -4.33 -24.61 19.90
N ILE A 591 -3.40 -24.92 19.01
CA ILE A 591 -2.86 -23.92 18.07
C ILE A 591 -3.03 -24.39 16.62
N LYS A 592 -3.30 -23.42 15.74
CA LYS A 592 -3.33 -23.61 14.28
C LYS A 592 -2.55 -22.50 13.59
N VAL A 593 -2.03 -22.81 12.41
CA VAL A 593 -1.34 -21.84 11.54
C VAL A 593 -2.05 -21.80 10.20
N VAL A 594 -2.40 -20.60 9.77
CA VAL A 594 -3.09 -20.35 8.48
C VAL A 594 -2.27 -19.35 7.69
N PHE A 595 -1.93 -19.69 6.46
CA PHE A 595 -1.37 -18.74 5.50
C PHE A 595 -2.42 -18.46 4.42
N VAL A 596 -3.04 -17.28 4.47
CA VAL A 596 -4.10 -16.87 3.53
C VAL A 596 -3.51 -16.66 2.14
N HIS A 597 -3.99 -17.43 1.16
CA HIS A 597 -3.54 -17.37 -0.23
C HIS A 597 -3.88 -16.02 -0.88
N ASN A 598 -3.00 -15.57 -1.76
CA ASN A 598 -3.22 -14.39 -2.59
C ASN A 598 -3.74 -13.17 -1.81
N TYR A 599 -3.05 -12.84 -0.71
CA TYR A 599 -3.42 -11.71 0.14
C TYR A 599 -3.47 -10.41 -0.67
N ASN A 600 -4.61 -9.71 -0.62
CA ASN A 600 -4.90 -8.42 -1.23
C ASN A 600 -5.93 -7.66 -0.38
N VAL A 601 -6.67 -6.69 -0.93
CA VAL A 601 -7.61 -5.86 -0.15
C VAL A 601 -8.80 -6.66 0.36
N SER A 602 -9.43 -7.51 -0.47
CA SER A 602 -10.62 -8.27 -0.08
C SER A 602 -10.37 -9.22 1.10
N PRO A 603 -9.34 -10.07 1.13
CA PRO A 603 -8.97 -10.83 2.33
C PRO A 603 -8.72 -9.95 3.56
N ALA A 604 -8.10 -8.77 3.39
CA ALA A 604 -7.85 -7.87 4.50
C ALA A 604 -9.15 -7.36 5.16
N GLU A 605 -10.19 -7.09 4.38
CA GLU A 605 -11.50 -6.67 4.85
C GLU A 605 -12.20 -7.73 5.71
N HIS A 606 -11.91 -9.02 5.50
CA HIS A 606 -12.40 -10.13 6.34
C HIS A 606 -11.53 -10.36 7.58
N ILE A 607 -10.20 -10.26 7.45
CA ILE A 607 -9.26 -10.58 8.52
C ILE A 607 -9.24 -9.49 9.60
N ILE A 608 -9.21 -8.21 9.20
CA ILE A 608 -8.99 -7.09 10.12
C ILE A 608 -10.08 -7.00 11.19
N PRO A 609 -11.38 -7.09 10.89
CA PRO A 609 -12.43 -7.07 11.91
C PRO A 609 -12.38 -8.25 12.89
N ALA A 610 -11.87 -9.40 12.42
CA ALA A 610 -11.79 -10.64 13.19
C ALA A 610 -10.55 -10.73 14.09
N ALA A 611 -9.52 -9.91 13.88
CA ALA A 611 -8.25 -9.98 14.58
C ALA A 611 -8.38 -9.57 16.05
N ASP A 612 -7.72 -10.30 16.96
CA ASP A 612 -7.51 -9.93 18.35
C ASP A 612 -6.15 -9.25 18.53
N VAL A 613 -5.13 -9.71 17.82
CA VAL A 613 -3.75 -9.24 17.91
C VAL A 613 -3.23 -8.82 16.56
N SER A 614 -2.57 -7.67 16.53
CA SER A 614 -1.91 -7.07 15.38
C SER A 614 -0.39 -7.16 15.53
N GLU A 615 0.25 -8.03 14.75
CA GLU A 615 1.70 -8.24 14.74
C GLU A 615 2.43 -7.14 13.96
N GLN A 616 3.11 -6.25 14.69
CA GLN A 616 3.82 -5.10 14.14
C GLN A 616 5.30 -5.13 14.60
N ILE A 617 5.97 -6.23 14.25
CA ILE A 617 7.23 -6.68 14.82
C ILE A 617 8.46 -6.40 13.97
N SER A 618 8.45 -5.37 13.12
CA SER A 618 9.62 -4.94 12.36
C SER A 618 10.83 -4.67 13.29
N MET A 619 12.04 -4.82 12.77
CA MET A 619 13.21 -4.35 13.50
C MET A 619 13.13 -2.82 13.63
N ALA A 620 13.35 -2.29 14.84
CA ALA A 620 13.25 -0.86 15.08
C ALA A 620 14.11 -0.02 14.12
N GLY A 621 13.57 1.10 13.66
CA GLY A 621 14.20 1.96 12.67
C GLY A 621 14.18 1.40 11.24
N LYS A 622 13.27 0.46 10.87
CA LYS A 622 13.18 -0.11 9.52
C LYS A 622 11.82 0.08 8.86
N GLU A 623 10.73 0.08 9.62
CA GLU A 623 9.41 0.40 9.08
C GLU A 623 9.16 1.90 9.16
N ALA A 624 9.05 2.58 8.03
CA ALA A 624 8.83 4.02 8.00
C ALA A 624 7.56 4.46 8.75
N SER A 625 6.49 3.72 8.59
CA SER A 625 5.22 3.98 9.29
C SER A 625 4.46 2.69 9.62
N GLY A 626 4.18 1.87 8.60
CA GLY A 626 3.09 0.91 8.64
C GLY A 626 1.74 1.59 8.46
N THR A 627 0.76 0.85 7.93
CA THR A 627 -0.64 1.27 7.84
C THR A 627 -1.59 0.18 8.30
N SER A 628 -1.17 -1.09 8.30
CA SER A 628 -1.97 -2.19 8.85
C SER A 628 -2.20 -2.02 10.35
N ASN A 629 -1.21 -1.53 11.11
CA ASN A 629 -1.32 -1.19 12.54
C ASN A 629 -2.52 -0.26 12.81
N MET A 630 -2.72 0.77 11.98
CA MET A 630 -3.83 1.72 12.10
C MET A 630 -5.18 1.07 11.84
N LYS A 631 -5.28 0.21 10.82
CA LYS A 631 -6.51 -0.53 10.47
C LYS A 631 -6.93 -1.47 11.60
N PHE A 632 -5.97 -2.20 12.16
CA PHE A 632 -6.19 -3.10 13.29
C PHE A 632 -6.62 -2.34 14.55
N MET A 633 -5.95 -1.23 14.85
CA MET A 633 -6.30 -0.34 15.96
C MET A 633 -7.76 0.13 15.87
N MET A 634 -8.20 0.61 14.70
CA MET A 634 -9.60 1.04 14.47
C MET A 634 -10.62 -0.08 14.69
N ASN A 635 -10.20 -1.35 14.54
CA ASN A 635 -11.04 -2.53 14.72
C ASN A 635 -10.84 -3.24 16.06
N GLY A 636 -10.13 -2.62 17.00
CA GLY A 636 -9.95 -3.10 18.36
C GLY A 636 -9.00 -4.29 18.51
N ALA A 637 -8.14 -4.56 17.52
CA ALA A 637 -7.03 -5.48 17.67
C ALA A 637 -5.88 -4.78 18.41
N LEU A 638 -5.30 -5.44 19.41
CA LEU A 638 -4.20 -4.88 20.20
C LEU A 638 -2.88 -5.04 19.46
N THR A 639 -2.07 -3.99 19.47
CA THR A 639 -0.74 -4.03 18.86
C THR A 639 0.21 -4.84 19.73
N LEU A 640 0.81 -5.88 19.15
CA LEU A 640 2.04 -6.52 19.63
C LEU A 640 3.17 -6.09 18.70
N GLY A 641 4.09 -5.28 19.17
CA GLY A 641 5.05 -4.67 18.28
C GLY A 641 6.31 -4.13 18.94
N THR A 642 7.16 -3.58 18.11
CA THR A 642 8.35 -2.82 18.49
C THR A 642 8.09 -1.32 18.43
N LEU A 643 8.93 -0.51 19.07
CA LEU A 643 8.92 0.95 18.93
C LEU A 643 9.52 1.36 17.59
N ASP A 644 8.74 1.15 16.51
CA ASP A 644 9.11 1.44 15.14
C ASP A 644 7.95 2.07 14.37
N GLY A 645 8.26 2.97 13.45
CA GLY A 645 7.28 3.64 12.61
C GLY A 645 6.14 4.28 13.42
N ALA A 646 4.90 4.10 12.97
CA ALA A 646 3.73 4.64 13.63
C ALA A 646 3.33 3.88 14.92
N ASN A 647 3.97 2.75 15.27
CA ASN A 647 3.70 2.07 16.54
C ASN A 647 4.02 2.97 17.73
N VAL A 648 5.04 3.84 17.62
CA VAL A 648 5.39 4.83 18.66
C VAL A 648 4.19 5.74 18.94
N GLU A 649 3.60 6.29 17.87
CA GLU A 649 2.45 7.19 17.96
C GLU A 649 1.17 6.47 18.38
N ILE A 650 1.03 5.17 18.05
CA ILE A 650 -0.07 4.34 18.55
C ILE A 650 0.05 4.17 20.05
N LEU A 651 1.24 3.83 20.56
CA LEU A 651 1.48 3.70 21.99
C LEU A 651 1.23 5.02 22.74
N GLU A 652 1.68 6.15 22.18
CA GLU A 652 1.37 7.48 22.74
C GLU A 652 -0.14 7.73 22.85
N ALA A 653 -0.90 7.30 21.83
CA ALA A 653 -2.35 7.52 21.78
C ALA A 653 -3.11 6.64 22.78
N VAL A 654 -2.71 5.37 22.95
CA VAL A 654 -3.46 4.40 23.77
C VAL A 654 -2.91 4.23 25.18
N GLY A 655 -1.64 4.55 25.42
CA GLY A 655 -0.93 4.30 26.68
C GLY A 655 -0.41 2.86 26.81
N ASP A 656 0.58 2.69 27.69
CA ASP A 656 1.37 1.45 27.86
C ASP A 656 0.51 0.21 28.21
N ASP A 657 -0.59 0.40 28.91
CA ASP A 657 -1.48 -0.69 29.34
C ASP A 657 -2.31 -1.28 28.19
N ASN A 658 -2.38 -0.61 27.02
CA ASN A 658 -3.29 -0.96 25.94
C ASN A 658 -2.58 -1.43 24.64
N ALA A 659 -1.29 -1.75 24.73
CA ALA A 659 -0.46 -2.35 23.70
C ALA A 659 0.61 -3.24 24.33
N TYR A 660 1.24 -4.09 23.56
CA TYR A 660 2.31 -4.99 24.00
C TYR A 660 3.58 -4.67 23.23
N ILE A 661 4.56 -4.11 23.90
CA ILE A 661 5.82 -3.65 23.29
C ILE A 661 6.97 -4.53 23.73
N PHE A 662 7.88 -4.84 22.81
CA PHE A 662 9.07 -5.64 23.05
C PHE A 662 10.26 -5.17 22.21
N GLY A 663 11.43 -5.72 22.51
CA GLY A 663 12.63 -5.62 21.69
C GLY A 663 13.38 -4.31 21.87
N ALA A 664 14.55 -4.24 21.21
CA ALA A 664 15.43 -3.10 21.22
C ALA A 664 14.82 -1.92 20.44
N THR A 665 15.09 -0.71 20.93
CA THR A 665 14.74 0.53 20.24
C THR A 665 15.79 0.89 19.17
N GLU A 666 15.46 1.82 18.30
CA GLU A 666 16.35 2.31 17.25
C GLU A 666 17.63 2.91 17.83
N ASP A 667 17.53 3.66 18.93
CA ASP A 667 18.68 4.28 19.60
C ASP A 667 19.59 3.26 20.33
N GLU A 668 19.04 2.13 20.80
CA GLU A 668 19.79 1.07 21.51
C GLU A 668 20.54 0.13 20.56
N LEU A 669 19.99 -0.11 19.36
CA LEU A 669 20.51 -1.10 18.42
C LEU A 669 21.99 -0.90 18.05
N PRO A 670 22.51 0.32 17.80
CA PRO A 670 23.92 0.50 17.48
C PRO A 670 24.85 -0.03 18.57
N ALA A 671 24.57 0.30 19.85
CA ALA A 671 25.39 -0.17 20.98
C ALA A 671 25.23 -1.68 21.22
N LEU A 672 24.03 -2.21 21.10
CA LEU A 672 23.77 -3.65 21.23
C LEU A 672 24.51 -4.46 20.16
N ARG A 673 24.58 -3.96 18.93
CA ARG A 673 25.25 -4.63 17.81
C ARG A 673 26.78 -4.75 17.97
N GLU A 674 27.42 -3.86 18.72
CA GLU A 674 28.87 -3.94 18.96
C GLU A 674 29.29 -5.24 19.66
N SER A 675 28.43 -5.80 20.50
CA SER A 675 28.68 -7.04 21.25
C SER A 675 27.75 -8.20 20.85
N TYR A 676 26.97 -8.03 19.78
CA TYR A 676 25.97 -9.02 19.40
C TYR A 676 26.60 -10.29 18.82
N ASP A 677 26.28 -11.43 19.45
CA ASP A 677 26.65 -12.76 18.97
C ASP A 677 25.41 -13.63 18.80
N PRO A 678 24.92 -13.83 17.59
CA PRO A 678 23.73 -14.66 17.33
C PRO A 678 23.94 -16.14 17.70
N VAL A 679 25.18 -16.64 17.65
CA VAL A 679 25.50 -18.02 18.07
C VAL A 679 25.35 -18.17 19.57
N TRP A 680 25.73 -17.16 20.35
CA TRP A 680 25.47 -17.15 21.79
C TRP A 680 23.98 -17.25 22.09
N HIS A 681 23.13 -16.48 21.39
CA HIS A 681 21.67 -16.54 21.55
C HIS A 681 21.12 -17.92 21.18
N TYR A 682 21.55 -18.48 20.05
CA TYR A 682 21.19 -19.82 19.63
C TYR A 682 21.54 -20.89 20.70
N GLU A 683 22.68 -20.82 21.35
CA GLU A 683 23.14 -21.82 22.32
C GLU A 683 22.56 -21.62 23.73
N ASN A 684 22.23 -20.37 24.13
CA ASN A 684 21.94 -20.04 25.53
C ASN A 684 20.47 -19.71 25.77
N ILE A 685 19.69 -19.28 24.75
CA ILE A 685 18.25 -19.06 24.95
C ILE A 685 17.52 -20.42 24.96
N PRO A 686 16.81 -20.75 26.06
CA PRO A 686 16.13 -22.03 26.21
C PRO A 686 15.17 -22.29 25.02
N GLY A 687 15.31 -23.45 24.39
CA GLY A 687 14.48 -23.90 23.26
C GLY A 687 14.96 -23.43 21.88
N LEU A 688 15.66 -22.30 21.77
CA LEU A 688 16.00 -21.69 20.48
C LEU A 688 16.90 -22.61 19.62
N LYS A 689 17.86 -23.31 20.24
CA LYS A 689 18.66 -24.30 19.54
C LYS A 689 17.82 -25.37 18.88
N ARG A 690 16.85 -25.94 19.59
CA ARG A 690 15.93 -26.95 19.08
C ARG A 690 15.13 -26.43 17.88
N VAL A 691 14.69 -25.19 17.94
CA VAL A 691 13.93 -24.55 16.88
C VAL A 691 14.75 -24.39 15.61
N LEU A 692 15.97 -23.83 15.72
CA LEU A 692 16.81 -23.62 14.54
C LEU A 692 17.39 -24.92 13.97
N ASP A 693 17.65 -25.93 14.81
CA ASP A 693 18.10 -27.24 14.33
C ASP A 693 16.99 -27.96 13.54
N ALA A 694 15.71 -27.74 13.87
CA ALA A 694 14.57 -28.28 13.14
C ALA A 694 14.48 -27.82 11.67
N PHE A 695 15.16 -26.75 11.29
CA PHE A 695 15.26 -26.32 9.90
C PHE A 695 16.05 -27.31 9.02
N THR A 696 16.94 -28.12 9.64
CA THR A 696 17.88 -28.99 8.90
C THR A 696 17.98 -30.41 9.40
N ASP A 697 17.28 -30.78 10.49
CA ASP A 697 17.34 -32.16 11.10
C ASP A 697 16.28 -33.11 10.53
N GLY A 698 15.48 -32.65 9.54
CA GLY A 698 14.41 -33.45 8.94
C GLY A 698 13.05 -33.29 9.64
N THR A 699 12.92 -32.41 10.64
CA THR A 699 11.63 -32.10 11.27
C THR A 699 10.73 -31.29 10.31
N LEU A 700 11.30 -30.38 9.55
CA LEU A 700 10.63 -29.59 8.51
C LEU A 700 11.14 -30.02 7.13
N ASP A 701 10.25 -30.00 6.14
CA ASP A 701 10.59 -30.38 4.76
C ASP A 701 10.60 -29.15 3.84
N ASP A 702 11.74 -28.87 3.24
CA ASP A 702 11.91 -27.85 2.20
C ASP A 702 11.90 -28.42 0.77
N ASN A 703 11.44 -29.67 0.63
CA ASN A 703 11.40 -30.43 -0.63
C ASN A 703 12.79 -30.53 -1.32
N GLY A 704 13.86 -30.51 -0.53
CA GLY A 704 15.23 -30.61 -1.02
C GLY A 704 15.76 -29.34 -1.68
N SER A 705 15.11 -28.19 -1.51
CA SER A 705 15.54 -26.91 -2.08
C SER A 705 16.81 -26.34 -1.42
N GLY A 706 17.12 -26.75 -0.19
CA GLY A 706 18.20 -26.19 0.61
C GLY A 706 17.88 -24.81 1.24
N TRP A 707 16.65 -24.30 1.07
CA TRP A 707 16.28 -22.96 1.52
C TRP A 707 16.26 -22.82 3.03
N PHE A 708 15.87 -23.89 3.78
CA PHE A 708 15.87 -23.84 5.23
C PHE A 708 17.29 -23.83 5.80
N ALA A 709 18.22 -24.54 5.17
CA ALA A 709 19.63 -24.47 5.51
C ALA A 709 20.21 -23.09 5.27
N ASP A 710 19.80 -22.40 4.19
CA ASP A 710 20.20 -21.02 3.92
C ASP A 710 19.64 -20.03 4.93
N LEU A 711 18.35 -20.16 5.30
CA LEU A 711 17.74 -19.36 6.36
C LEU A 711 18.47 -19.53 7.70
N ARG A 712 18.76 -20.79 8.10
CA ARG A 712 19.52 -21.06 9.32
C ARG A 712 20.92 -20.45 9.27
N ARG A 713 21.59 -20.55 8.13
CA ARG A 713 22.91 -19.99 7.92
C ARG A 713 22.90 -18.46 8.03
N SER A 714 21.92 -17.79 7.44
CA SER A 714 21.82 -16.33 7.49
C SER A 714 21.62 -15.79 8.91
N LEU A 715 21.09 -16.59 9.81
CA LEU A 715 20.93 -16.22 11.22
C LEU A 715 22.22 -16.45 12.05
N LEU A 716 23.04 -17.44 11.67
CA LEU A 716 24.15 -17.91 12.51
C LEU A 716 25.55 -17.61 11.94
N GLU A 717 25.67 -17.36 10.63
CA GLU A 717 26.95 -17.24 9.95
C GLU A 717 27.01 -15.94 9.16
N ALA A 718 28.06 -15.18 9.38
CA ALA A 718 28.34 -14.01 8.54
C ALA A 718 28.88 -14.48 7.17
N SER A 719 28.43 -13.81 6.11
CA SER A 719 28.90 -14.02 4.74
C SER A 719 29.29 -12.69 4.09
N TYR A 720 28.54 -12.23 3.10
CA TYR A 720 28.67 -10.86 2.55
C TYR A 720 28.05 -9.81 3.47
N GLU A 721 27.13 -10.25 4.36
CA GLU A 721 26.46 -9.46 5.38
C GLU A 721 26.73 -10.06 6.77
N PRO A 722 26.60 -9.28 7.85
CA PRO A 722 26.62 -9.82 9.21
C PRO A 722 25.55 -10.92 9.39
N ALA A 723 25.79 -11.87 10.30
CA ALA A 723 24.75 -12.82 10.70
C ALA A 723 23.60 -12.07 11.37
N ASP A 724 22.37 -12.58 11.19
CA ASP A 724 21.15 -12.02 11.76
C ASP A 724 21.02 -10.49 11.60
N VAL A 725 21.10 -10.02 10.36
CA VAL A 725 21.02 -8.60 9.99
C VAL A 725 19.85 -7.87 10.63
N TYR A 726 18.73 -8.58 10.82
CA TYR A 726 17.49 -7.99 11.35
C TYR A 726 17.24 -8.31 12.84
N TYR A 727 18.27 -8.73 13.58
CA TYR A 727 18.22 -8.91 15.02
C TYR A 727 17.08 -9.84 15.51
N VAL A 728 16.81 -10.88 14.72
CA VAL A 728 15.73 -11.86 14.98
C VAL A 728 15.99 -12.63 16.27
N LEU A 729 17.21 -13.15 16.45
CA LEU A 729 17.59 -13.93 17.63
C LEU A 729 17.82 -13.01 18.83
N GLY A 730 18.28 -11.78 18.60
CA GLY A 730 18.50 -10.79 19.66
C GLY A 730 17.21 -10.41 20.39
N ASP A 731 16.11 -10.22 19.65
CA ASP A 731 14.82 -9.85 20.20
C ASP A 731 13.94 -11.07 20.57
N PHE A 732 14.33 -12.31 20.25
CA PHE A 732 13.50 -13.48 20.40
C PHE A 732 13.00 -13.71 21.84
N ALA A 733 13.87 -13.55 22.85
CA ALA A 733 13.51 -13.78 24.24
C ALA A 733 12.44 -12.79 24.71
N SER A 734 12.64 -11.51 24.44
CA SER A 734 11.70 -10.43 24.75
C SER A 734 10.36 -10.60 24.03
N TYR A 735 10.40 -10.94 22.73
CA TYR A 735 9.20 -11.22 21.95
C TYR A 735 8.40 -12.38 22.52
N ARG A 736 9.06 -13.51 22.84
CA ARG A 736 8.41 -14.67 23.43
C ARG A 736 7.74 -14.34 24.77
N GLU A 737 8.45 -13.65 25.66
CA GLU A 737 7.92 -13.26 26.97
C GLU A 737 6.68 -12.38 26.84
N THR A 738 6.76 -11.35 25.99
CA THR A 738 5.66 -10.40 25.77
C THR A 738 4.46 -11.10 25.12
N LYS A 739 4.71 -12.00 24.17
CA LYS A 739 3.66 -12.74 23.46
C LYS A 739 2.98 -13.78 24.36
N ASP A 740 3.72 -14.42 25.27
CA ASP A 740 3.16 -15.36 26.25
C ASP A 740 2.32 -14.58 27.31
N ALA A 741 2.79 -13.40 27.78
CA ALA A 741 2.05 -12.53 28.69
C ALA A 741 0.75 -12.03 28.05
N MET A 742 0.81 -11.53 26.82
CA MET A 742 -0.36 -11.10 26.06
C MET A 742 -1.41 -12.21 25.94
N ALA A 743 -0.98 -13.45 25.68
CA ALA A 743 -1.88 -14.57 25.60
C ALA A 743 -2.53 -14.93 26.95
N ALA A 744 -1.81 -14.74 28.06
CA ALA A 744 -2.35 -14.95 29.38
C ALA A 744 -3.41 -13.87 29.74
N ASP A 745 -3.15 -12.60 29.37
CA ASP A 745 -4.08 -11.49 29.59
C ASP A 745 -5.43 -11.66 28.88
N TYR A 746 -5.45 -12.38 27.75
CA TYR A 746 -6.68 -12.67 27.01
C TYR A 746 -7.73 -13.44 27.83
N ALA A 747 -7.31 -14.16 28.88
CA ALA A 747 -8.21 -14.86 29.77
C ALA A 747 -9.16 -13.94 30.57
N ASP A 748 -8.78 -12.68 30.80
CA ASP A 748 -9.68 -11.65 31.32
C ASP A 748 -10.37 -10.93 30.14
N ALA A 749 -11.46 -11.53 29.68
CA ALA A 749 -12.19 -11.04 28.52
C ALA A 749 -12.63 -9.57 28.68
N ARG A 750 -13.00 -9.15 29.90
CA ARG A 750 -13.47 -7.78 30.12
C ARG A 750 -12.33 -6.76 30.08
N ALA A 751 -11.21 -7.06 30.72
CA ALA A 751 -10.02 -6.23 30.62
C ALA A 751 -9.52 -6.13 29.18
N TRP A 752 -9.58 -7.23 28.43
CA TRP A 752 -9.22 -7.26 27.01
C TRP A 752 -10.11 -6.33 26.17
N GLN A 753 -11.42 -6.41 26.32
CA GLN A 753 -12.34 -5.55 25.57
C GLN A 753 -12.22 -4.07 25.96
N ARG A 754 -11.87 -3.78 27.20
CA ARG A 754 -11.56 -2.41 27.60
C ARG A 754 -10.33 -1.87 26.88
N LYS A 755 -9.25 -2.65 26.78
CA LYS A 755 -8.06 -2.30 25.98
C LYS A 755 -8.44 -2.11 24.51
N ALA A 756 -9.26 -3.00 23.94
CA ALA A 756 -9.73 -2.89 22.55
C ALA A 756 -10.55 -1.60 22.33
N TRP A 757 -11.42 -1.24 23.27
CA TRP A 757 -12.21 -0.01 23.20
C TRP A 757 -11.32 1.24 23.21
N VAL A 758 -10.30 1.29 24.08
CA VAL A 758 -9.31 2.38 24.09
C VAL A 758 -8.63 2.50 22.72
N ASN A 759 -8.22 1.39 22.11
CA ASN A 759 -7.63 1.40 20.77
C ASN A 759 -8.58 1.99 19.72
N ILE A 760 -9.85 1.54 19.69
CA ILE A 760 -10.86 2.05 18.76
C ILE A 760 -11.04 3.57 18.95
N THR A 761 -11.30 4.00 20.16
CA THR A 761 -11.66 5.40 20.43
C THR A 761 -10.50 6.37 20.31
N ARG A 762 -9.26 5.92 20.47
CA ARG A 762 -8.05 6.73 20.32
C ARG A 762 -7.43 6.67 18.92
N SER A 763 -8.12 6.08 17.93
CA SER A 763 -7.61 5.92 16.56
C SER A 763 -7.73 7.17 15.68
N GLY A 764 -8.34 8.27 16.18
CA GLY A 764 -8.61 9.49 15.38
C GLY A 764 -7.38 10.09 14.71
N ARG A 765 -6.22 10.07 15.37
CA ARG A 765 -4.94 10.53 14.81
C ARG A 765 -4.57 9.79 13.51
N PHE A 766 -5.04 8.57 13.32
CA PHE A 766 -4.68 7.69 12.21
C PHE A 766 -5.74 7.65 11.09
N SER A 767 -6.67 8.59 11.07
CA SER A 767 -7.55 8.84 9.93
C SER A 767 -6.78 9.48 8.78
N SER A 768 -6.98 8.99 7.55
CA SER A 768 -6.44 9.66 6.36
C SER A 768 -7.06 11.04 6.11
N ASP A 769 -8.26 11.30 6.65
CA ASP A 769 -8.87 12.63 6.56
C ASP A 769 -8.05 13.68 7.33
N ARG A 770 -7.57 13.33 8.53
CA ARG A 770 -6.64 14.18 9.28
C ARG A 770 -5.34 14.40 8.50
N THR A 771 -4.74 13.32 7.96
CA THR A 771 -3.49 13.39 7.19
C THR A 771 -3.65 14.31 5.98
N ILE A 772 -4.72 14.15 5.21
CA ILE A 772 -4.99 14.93 4.00
C ILE A 772 -5.29 16.39 4.34
N SER A 773 -6.00 16.67 5.43
CA SER A 773 -6.22 18.04 5.91
C SER A 773 -4.89 18.74 6.24
N ASP A 774 -3.92 18.02 6.81
CA ASP A 774 -2.58 18.55 7.08
C ASP A 774 -1.81 18.81 5.77
N TYR A 775 -1.86 17.91 4.79
CA TYR A 775 -1.25 18.13 3.48
C TYR A 775 -1.89 19.33 2.76
N ALA A 776 -3.22 19.40 2.70
CA ALA A 776 -3.95 20.47 2.03
C ALA A 776 -3.57 21.85 2.60
N ARG A 777 -3.57 21.96 3.94
CA ARG A 777 -3.24 23.22 4.63
C ARG A 777 -1.77 23.60 4.55
N GLU A 778 -0.87 22.64 4.77
CA GLU A 778 0.55 22.92 5.03
C GLU A 778 1.43 22.79 3.80
N VAL A 779 1.11 21.86 2.89
CA VAL A 779 1.92 21.55 1.72
C VAL A 779 1.27 22.06 0.44
N TRP A 780 0.09 21.59 0.10
CA TRP A 780 -0.55 21.85 -1.19
C TRP A 780 -1.17 23.24 -1.30
N LYS A 781 -1.57 23.83 -0.18
CA LYS A 781 -2.23 25.15 -0.12
C LYS A 781 -3.51 25.17 -0.98
N ILE A 782 -4.35 24.15 -0.78
CA ILE A 782 -5.67 24.02 -1.42
C ILE A 782 -6.77 24.06 -0.36
N ASP A 783 -7.92 24.59 -0.74
CA ASP A 783 -9.13 24.65 0.07
C ASP A 783 -10.21 23.72 -0.50
N PRO A 784 -11.21 23.31 0.29
CA PRO A 784 -12.34 22.55 -0.21
C PRO A 784 -13.14 23.28 -1.30
N GLU A 785 -13.47 22.56 -2.37
CA GLU A 785 -14.20 23.06 -3.53
C GLU A 785 -15.49 22.23 -3.78
N PRO A 786 -16.51 22.30 -2.89
CA PRO A 786 -17.71 21.51 -3.04
C PRO A 786 -18.50 21.92 -4.29
N ILE A 787 -19.03 20.95 -5.03
CA ILE A 787 -20.01 21.20 -6.10
C ILE A 787 -21.41 21.38 -5.53
N ALA A 788 -22.26 22.12 -6.23
CA ALA A 788 -23.59 22.54 -5.74
C ALA A 788 -24.62 21.38 -5.68
#